data_55589d28d249d67ef21cb1101bf257fd
#
_entry.id   55589d28d249d67ef21cb1101bf257fd
#
_cell.length_a   1.000
_cell.length_b   1.000
_cell.length_c   1.000
_cell.angle_alpha   90.00
_cell.angle_beta   90.00
_cell.angle_gamma   90.00
#
_symmetry.space_group_name_H-M   'P 1'
#
loop_
_entity.id
_entity.type
_entity.pdbx_description
1 polymer ?
#
loop_
_entity_poly.entity_id
_entity_poly.type
_entity_poly.pdbx_seq_one_letter_code
_entity_poly.pdbx_strand_id
1 'polypeptide(L)'
;MKKLQLCILGSLFAASLQAQSTDYTKGLSIWFDTPNNLDGRASWYSPATDKAWENNSLPIGNGSLGGNVMGSIAAERITLNEKTLWRGGPNTEKGAAYYWNVNKESAHLLPEIRQAFTDGNQKKAEELTCKNFNGLADYEPSRETPFRFGSFTTLGEAYIETGLSEIGMTDYKRILSLDSAMAIVSFRKDEVNYERKYFVSYPDSVMVLKFTADRPGMQNLIFSYGSNPEAIGDIKADGPNRLLYTGCLKNNQMKFALRIQAINKGGSLNTTDGKFIVRNADEVIFLLTADTDYKLNFNPDFKDPKTYVGPDPDQTTLAMLDAAAAKNYNELCERHKTDYTQLFGRVKLQLNPHAPMTLQYPAVTDLPTHQRLARYRKGNPDYRLEEIYYQFGRYLLIASSRPGNLPANLQGMWANGVDGPWHVDYHNNINIQMNYWPACSTNLNECVWPLIDFIRTLVKPGEKTAQAYFGARGWTASISGNIFGFTSPLTDENMSWNFNPMAGPWLATHIWEYYDYTRDKKFLKEVGYDLIKSSANFAVDYLWHKPDGTYTAAPSTSPEHGPVDQGATFVHAVVREILLNAIDASKALGVDSKDRKQWQYVLKHLVPYQIGRYGQLMEWSTDIDDPTDEHRHVNHLFGLHPGHTLSPIMTPELTHAAKVILEHRGDGATGWSMGWKLNQWARLQDGNHAYKLFGNLLKNGTLDNLWDTHPPFQIDGNFGGTAGITEMLLQSHMGFIQLLPALPDAWKEGSVKGLCAKGNFEIDIIWQDGKLKEAVILSKAGEPCNLRYGNLTFTFKTTKGKTYKVMVENEKLKKIPL
;
A
#
# COMPACT_ATOMS: atom_id res chain seq x y z
N MET A 1 -5.57 -84.74 26.11
CA MET A 1 -5.46 -84.74 24.66
C MET A 1 -6.77 -84.31 24.04
N LYS A 2 -6.92 -83.07 23.81
CA LYS A 2 -7.86 -82.49 22.82
C LYS A 2 -7.47 -81.05 22.61
N LYS A 3 -6.98 -80.69 21.41
CA LYS A 3 -6.62 -79.33 20.98
C LYS A 3 -7.90 -78.53 20.77
N LEU A 4 -7.99 -77.41 21.45
CA LEU A 4 -9.05 -76.43 21.16
C LEU A 4 -8.46 -75.41 20.22
N GLN A 5 -8.96 -75.36 18.98
CA GLN A 5 -8.66 -74.24 18.03
C GLN A 5 -9.56 -73.05 18.36
N LEU A 6 -8.92 -71.91 18.67
CA LEU A 6 -9.60 -70.63 18.84
C LEU A 6 -9.51 -69.87 17.51
N CYS A 7 -10.64 -69.72 16.83
CA CYS A 7 -10.74 -68.80 15.69
C CYS A 7 -10.86 -67.35 16.21
N ILE A 8 -9.86 -66.54 15.96
CA ILE A 8 -9.94 -65.08 16.16
C ILE A 8 -10.44 -64.49 14.85
N LEU A 9 -11.67 -64.03 14.82
CA LEU A 9 -12.16 -63.08 13.79
C LEU A 9 -11.56 -61.70 14.05
N GLY A 10 -10.62 -61.31 13.23
CA GLY A 10 -10.13 -59.96 13.18
C GLY A 10 -11.10 -59.07 12.40
N SER A 11 -11.89 -58.28 13.08
CA SER A 11 -12.61 -57.17 12.48
C SER A 11 -11.65 -56.02 12.17
N LEU A 12 -11.31 -55.85 10.91
CA LEU A 12 -10.66 -54.65 10.40
C LEU A 12 -11.65 -53.49 10.50
N PHE A 13 -11.51 -52.68 11.54
CA PHE A 13 -12.05 -51.30 11.52
C PHE A 13 -11.17 -50.46 10.60
N ALA A 14 -11.62 -50.26 9.38
CA ALA A 14 -11.14 -49.18 8.54
C ALA A 14 -11.61 -47.83 9.15
N ALA A 15 -10.81 -47.23 10.00
CA ALA A 15 -11.00 -45.84 10.39
C ALA A 15 -10.77 -44.95 9.15
N SER A 16 -11.86 -44.57 8.50
CA SER A 16 -11.81 -43.46 7.54
C SER A 16 -11.41 -42.22 8.31
N LEU A 17 -10.14 -41.84 8.22
CA LEU A 17 -9.71 -40.45 8.54
C LEU A 17 -10.42 -39.55 7.53
N GLN A 18 -11.63 -39.09 7.85
CA GLN A 18 -12.16 -37.87 7.27
C GLN A 18 -11.25 -36.76 7.75
N ALA A 19 -10.40 -36.27 6.87
CA ALA A 19 -9.73 -34.99 7.10
C ALA A 19 -10.82 -33.97 7.39
N GLN A 20 -10.90 -33.50 8.64
CA GLN A 20 -11.78 -32.38 8.98
C GLN A 20 -11.43 -31.24 8.07
N SER A 21 -12.35 -30.81 7.22
CA SER A 21 -12.16 -29.63 6.37
C SER A 21 -11.90 -28.43 7.29
N THR A 22 -10.79 -27.74 7.08
CA THR A 22 -10.45 -26.55 7.83
C THR A 22 -11.52 -25.47 7.61
N ASP A 23 -12.21 -25.06 8.66
CA ASP A 23 -13.18 -23.97 8.56
C ASP A 23 -12.43 -22.62 8.55
N TYR A 24 -12.09 -22.14 7.36
CA TYR A 24 -11.38 -20.89 7.14
C TYR A 24 -12.14 -19.64 7.62
N THR A 25 -13.45 -19.71 7.88
CA THR A 25 -14.22 -18.57 8.41
C THR A 25 -13.90 -18.27 9.88
N LYS A 26 -13.30 -19.22 10.60
CA LYS A 26 -12.93 -19.05 12.03
C LYS A 26 -11.59 -18.37 12.24
N GLY A 27 -10.76 -18.26 11.20
CA GLY A 27 -9.47 -17.56 11.22
C GLY A 27 -9.60 -16.04 11.03
N LEU A 28 -8.48 -15.42 10.65
CA LEU A 28 -8.48 -14.05 10.12
C LEU A 28 -8.95 -14.12 8.66
N SER A 29 -10.18 -13.76 8.40
CA SER A 29 -10.77 -13.91 7.07
C SER A 29 -11.82 -12.85 6.75
N ILE A 30 -11.94 -12.56 5.47
CA ILE A 30 -13.03 -11.79 4.86
C ILE A 30 -13.87 -12.81 4.10
N TRP A 31 -15.17 -12.89 4.38
CA TRP A 31 -15.99 -13.90 3.75
C TRP A 31 -17.43 -13.50 3.52
N PHE A 32 -18.09 -14.16 2.57
CA PHE A 32 -19.46 -13.95 2.15
C PHE A 32 -20.18 -15.29 2.03
N ASP A 33 -21.47 -15.27 2.26
CA ASP A 33 -22.38 -16.45 2.20
C ASP A 33 -23.21 -16.49 0.90
N THR A 34 -22.93 -15.59 -0.04
CA THR A 34 -23.63 -15.50 -1.32
C THR A 34 -22.63 -15.39 -2.47
N PRO A 35 -22.91 -16.00 -3.63
CA PRO A 35 -22.14 -15.77 -4.85
C PRO A 35 -22.11 -14.29 -5.21
N ASN A 36 -21.03 -13.88 -5.86
CA ASN A 36 -20.95 -12.53 -6.39
C ASN A 36 -21.64 -12.45 -7.75
N ASN A 37 -22.26 -11.32 -8.04
CA ASN A 37 -22.84 -11.05 -9.34
C ASN A 37 -21.73 -10.82 -10.38
N LEU A 38 -21.94 -11.32 -11.60
CA LEU A 38 -21.07 -11.09 -12.75
C LEU A 38 -21.46 -9.88 -13.58
N ASP A 39 -22.52 -9.14 -13.20
CA ASP A 39 -22.82 -7.84 -13.82
C ASP A 39 -21.57 -6.98 -13.74
N GLY A 40 -20.88 -6.86 -14.87
CA GLY A 40 -19.58 -6.25 -14.94
C GLY A 40 -19.63 -4.74 -15.09
N ARG A 41 -18.51 -4.16 -15.41
CA ARG A 41 -18.39 -2.73 -15.78
C ARG A 41 -19.19 -2.42 -17.05
N ALA A 42 -19.68 -1.19 -17.16
CA ALA A 42 -20.37 -0.72 -18.37
C ALA A 42 -19.44 -0.75 -19.61
N SER A 43 -18.15 -0.53 -19.42
CA SER A 43 -17.11 -0.73 -20.43
C SER A 43 -15.73 -0.91 -19.76
N TRP A 44 -14.75 -1.41 -20.50
CA TRP A 44 -13.35 -1.46 -20.09
C TRP A 44 -12.74 -0.09 -19.74
N TYR A 45 -13.34 1.00 -20.28
CA TYR A 45 -12.94 2.38 -19.99
C TYR A 45 -13.75 3.03 -18.86
N SER A 46 -14.63 2.28 -18.21
CA SER A 46 -15.45 2.72 -17.08
C SER A 46 -15.39 1.71 -15.94
N PRO A 47 -14.18 1.36 -15.44
CA PRO A 47 -14.03 0.29 -14.45
C PRO A 47 -14.76 0.56 -13.14
N ALA A 48 -14.87 1.80 -12.69
CA ALA A 48 -15.58 2.19 -11.48
C ALA A 48 -17.11 1.91 -11.50
N THR A 49 -17.65 1.52 -12.65
CA THR A 49 -19.06 1.09 -12.78
C THR A 49 -19.25 -0.37 -12.35
N ASP A 50 -18.21 -1.18 -12.26
CA ASP A 50 -18.25 -2.57 -11.82
C ASP A 50 -18.34 -2.65 -10.28
N LYS A 51 -19.50 -2.39 -9.74
CA LYS A 51 -19.72 -2.36 -8.29
C LYS A 51 -19.59 -3.75 -7.65
N ALA A 52 -19.87 -4.81 -8.37
CA ALA A 52 -19.69 -6.17 -7.90
C ALA A 52 -18.21 -6.51 -7.69
N TRP A 53 -17.35 -6.08 -8.60
CA TRP A 53 -15.90 -6.18 -8.45
C TRP A 53 -15.38 -5.32 -7.30
N GLU A 54 -15.77 -4.05 -7.28
CA GLU A 54 -15.29 -3.08 -6.29
C GLU A 54 -15.66 -3.48 -4.86
N ASN A 55 -16.93 -3.81 -4.61
CA ASN A 55 -17.44 -4.07 -3.26
C ASN A 55 -17.17 -5.50 -2.76
N ASN A 56 -17.07 -6.46 -3.65
CA ASN A 56 -17.25 -7.86 -3.26
C ASN A 56 -16.15 -8.81 -3.76
N SER A 57 -15.22 -8.39 -4.64
CA SER A 57 -14.17 -9.28 -5.09
C SER A 57 -13.16 -9.58 -3.98
N LEU A 58 -12.48 -10.72 -4.10
CA LEU A 58 -11.44 -11.17 -3.18
C LEU A 58 -10.06 -10.99 -3.85
N PRO A 59 -9.26 -10.00 -3.40
CA PRO A 59 -7.95 -9.73 -4.00
C PRO A 59 -6.91 -10.75 -3.56
N ILE A 60 -6.17 -11.33 -4.51
CA ILE A 60 -4.99 -12.16 -4.28
C ILE A 60 -3.79 -11.60 -5.04
N GLY A 61 -2.56 -11.79 -4.55
CA GLY A 61 -1.36 -11.25 -5.22
C GLY A 61 -0.05 -11.66 -4.57
N ASN A 62 1.04 -11.45 -5.31
CA ASN A 62 2.41 -11.72 -4.87
C ASN A 62 3.37 -10.54 -5.09
N GLY A 63 2.84 -9.33 -5.34
CA GLY A 63 3.63 -8.13 -5.66
C GLY A 63 3.93 -7.95 -7.15
N SER A 64 3.78 -8.99 -7.98
CA SER A 64 3.96 -8.96 -9.44
C SER A 64 2.65 -9.28 -10.16
N LEU A 65 2.14 -10.47 -9.95
CA LEU A 65 0.89 -10.96 -10.51
C LEU A 65 -0.21 -10.88 -9.47
N GLY A 66 -1.36 -10.34 -9.83
CA GLY A 66 -2.53 -10.22 -8.98
C GLY A 66 -3.81 -10.69 -9.65
N GLY A 67 -4.79 -11.02 -8.84
CA GLY A 67 -6.12 -11.36 -9.32
C GLY A 67 -7.22 -10.97 -8.35
N ASN A 68 -8.41 -10.73 -8.89
CA ASN A 68 -9.61 -10.53 -8.11
C ASN A 68 -10.59 -11.65 -8.40
N VAL A 69 -10.82 -12.50 -7.40
CA VAL A 69 -11.72 -13.65 -7.47
C VAL A 69 -13.14 -13.19 -7.18
N MET A 70 -14.07 -13.43 -8.12
CA MET A 70 -15.47 -13.06 -7.94
C MET A 70 -16.25 -14.10 -7.11
N GLY A 71 -15.93 -15.38 -7.24
CA GLY A 71 -16.61 -16.45 -6.53
C GLY A 71 -17.99 -16.79 -7.09
N SER A 72 -18.22 -16.57 -8.36
CA SER A 72 -19.47 -16.93 -9.04
C SER A 72 -19.52 -18.43 -9.36
N ILE A 73 -20.71 -19.00 -9.50
CA ILE A 73 -20.89 -20.44 -9.64
C ILE A 73 -20.87 -20.90 -11.10
N ALA A 74 -21.78 -20.38 -11.91
CA ALA A 74 -21.94 -20.80 -13.30
C ALA A 74 -20.70 -20.50 -14.16
N ALA A 75 -20.09 -19.36 -13.91
CA ALA A 75 -18.85 -18.95 -14.52
C ALA A 75 -18.01 -18.16 -13.49
N GLU A 76 -16.85 -18.65 -13.13
CA GLU A 76 -15.88 -17.87 -12.33
C GLU A 76 -15.25 -16.82 -13.22
N ARG A 77 -15.12 -15.60 -12.70
CA ARG A 77 -14.40 -14.50 -13.31
C ARG A 77 -13.25 -14.07 -12.41
N ILE A 78 -12.06 -14.02 -12.97
CA ILE A 78 -10.87 -13.52 -12.26
C ILE A 78 -10.26 -12.42 -13.10
N THR A 79 -10.29 -11.19 -12.60
CA THR A 79 -9.54 -10.08 -13.20
C THR A 79 -8.05 -10.29 -12.93
N LEU A 80 -7.23 -10.20 -13.96
CA LEU A 80 -5.80 -10.43 -13.89
C LEU A 80 -5.02 -9.13 -14.02
N ASN A 81 -4.00 -8.95 -13.21
CA ASN A 81 -3.11 -7.80 -13.25
C ASN A 81 -1.65 -8.27 -13.22
N GLU A 82 -0.85 -7.73 -14.12
CA GLU A 82 0.60 -7.77 -14.06
C GLU A 82 1.09 -6.34 -13.77
N LYS A 83 1.93 -6.18 -12.75
CA LYS A 83 2.19 -4.88 -12.13
C LYS A 83 2.95 -3.90 -13.00
N THR A 84 3.71 -4.40 -13.97
CA THR A 84 4.50 -3.59 -14.90
C THR A 84 3.77 -3.27 -16.20
N LEU A 85 2.53 -3.75 -16.39
CA LEU A 85 1.74 -3.46 -17.58
C LEU A 85 1.13 -2.05 -17.50
N TRP A 86 1.77 -1.11 -18.19
CA TRP A 86 1.42 0.30 -18.20
C TRP A 86 1.31 0.85 -19.61
N ARG A 87 0.34 1.76 -19.79
CA ARG A 87 0.20 2.60 -20.99
C ARG A 87 1.12 3.82 -20.86
N GLY A 88 1.41 4.49 -21.97
CA GLY A 88 2.22 5.72 -21.96
C GLY A 88 3.74 5.47 -21.93
N GLY A 89 4.48 6.46 -21.48
CA GLY A 89 5.94 6.40 -21.38
C GLY A 89 6.70 6.75 -22.65
N PRO A 90 8.02 6.53 -22.69
CA PRO A 90 8.90 7.02 -23.77
C PRO A 90 8.72 6.31 -25.12
N ASN A 91 8.17 5.12 -25.17
CA ASN A 91 7.96 4.35 -26.41
C ASN A 91 6.62 4.63 -27.10
N THR A 92 5.99 5.78 -26.86
CA THR A 92 4.82 6.25 -27.59
C THR A 92 5.22 6.97 -28.87
N GLU A 93 4.28 7.25 -29.79
CA GLU A 93 4.55 8.03 -31.01
C GLU A 93 5.26 9.37 -30.76
N LYS A 94 5.02 9.98 -29.59
CA LYS A 94 5.67 11.22 -29.17
C LYS A 94 6.78 10.95 -28.14
N GLY A 95 7.18 9.71 -27.96
CA GLY A 95 8.05 9.26 -26.87
C GLY A 95 9.48 9.78 -26.94
N ALA A 96 10.03 10.02 -28.12
CA ALA A 96 11.35 10.63 -28.27
C ALA A 96 11.48 11.99 -27.54
N ALA A 97 10.35 12.63 -27.22
CA ALA A 97 10.25 13.88 -26.49
C ALA A 97 9.84 13.70 -25.02
N TYR A 98 9.65 12.48 -24.53
CA TYR A 98 9.06 12.19 -23.22
C TYR A 98 9.76 12.94 -22.07
N TYR A 99 11.06 12.88 -21.98
CA TYR A 99 11.81 13.54 -20.90
C TYR A 99 12.18 14.99 -21.23
N TRP A 100 12.35 15.37 -22.48
CA TRP A 100 12.86 16.65 -22.90
C TRP A 100 11.79 17.70 -23.13
N ASN A 101 10.57 17.26 -23.50
CA ASN A 101 9.48 18.14 -23.85
C ASN A 101 8.34 18.12 -22.83
N VAL A 102 8.49 17.44 -21.69
CA VAL A 102 7.48 17.46 -20.62
C VAL A 102 7.75 18.53 -19.59
N ASN A 103 9.01 18.97 -19.44
CA ASN A 103 9.40 20.08 -18.58
C ASN A 103 9.44 21.38 -19.37
N LYS A 104 8.92 22.47 -18.76
CA LYS A 104 9.16 23.86 -19.19
C LYS A 104 10.44 24.36 -18.54
N GLU A 105 11.21 25.19 -19.26
CA GLU A 105 12.43 25.81 -18.74
C GLU A 105 12.08 27.10 -17.99
N SER A 106 11.40 27.00 -16.84
CA SER A 106 10.75 28.14 -16.15
C SER A 106 11.58 28.74 -15.02
N ALA A 107 12.74 28.16 -14.68
CA ALA A 107 13.57 28.62 -13.57
C ALA A 107 13.93 30.12 -13.65
N HIS A 108 14.10 30.67 -14.87
CA HIS A 108 14.43 32.07 -15.09
C HIS A 108 13.35 33.07 -14.64
N LEU A 109 12.10 32.59 -14.42
CA LEU A 109 10.96 33.41 -13.96
C LEU A 109 10.88 33.51 -12.43
N LEU A 110 11.63 32.70 -11.67
CA LEU A 110 11.60 32.74 -10.20
C LEU A 110 11.89 34.10 -9.62
N PRO A 111 12.90 34.88 -10.12
CA PRO A 111 13.14 36.22 -9.61
C PRO A 111 11.94 37.16 -9.79
N GLU A 112 11.24 37.10 -10.94
CA GLU A 112 10.08 37.95 -11.21
C GLU A 112 8.88 37.56 -10.33
N ILE A 113 8.64 36.27 -10.11
CA ILE A 113 7.57 35.76 -9.22
C ILE A 113 7.86 36.22 -7.79
N ARG A 114 9.10 36.07 -7.31
CA ARG A 114 9.52 36.48 -5.96
C ARG A 114 9.43 37.99 -5.78
N GLN A 115 9.74 38.76 -6.82
CA GLN A 115 9.55 40.22 -6.82
C GLN A 115 8.07 40.59 -6.76
N ALA A 116 7.20 39.89 -7.50
CA ALA A 116 5.75 40.15 -7.44
C ALA A 116 5.20 39.91 -6.02
N PHE A 117 5.65 38.87 -5.31
CA PHE A 117 5.31 38.69 -3.90
C PHE A 117 5.84 39.83 -3.02
N THR A 118 7.08 40.28 -3.24
CA THR A 118 7.65 41.38 -2.48
C THR A 118 6.86 42.67 -2.67
N ASP A 119 6.37 42.93 -3.88
CA ASP A 119 5.55 44.08 -4.24
C ASP A 119 4.07 43.95 -3.77
N GLY A 120 3.71 42.86 -3.11
CA GLY A 120 2.32 42.58 -2.69
C GLY A 120 1.39 42.27 -3.86
N ASN A 121 1.92 41.97 -5.05
CA ASN A 121 1.15 41.64 -6.24
C ASN A 121 0.94 40.12 -6.34
N GLN A 122 0.14 39.55 -5.40
CA GLN A 122 -0.23 38.15 -5.33
C GLN A 122 -0.75 37.60 -6.66
N LYS A 123 -1.62 38.37 -7.31
CA LYS A 123 -2.25 37.96 -8.58
C LYS A 123 -1.21 37.75 -9.68
N LYS A 124 -0.24 38.64 -9.82
CA LYS A 124 0.83 38.49 -10.81
C LYS A 124 1.71 37.25 -10.53
N ALA A 125 2.05 37.02 -9.26
CA ALA A 125 2.84 35.86 -8.86
C ALA A 125 2.10 34.56 -9.21
N GLU A 126 0.81 34.51 -8.95
CA GLU A 126 -0.04 33.34 -9.26
C GLU A 126 -0.18 33.13 -10.77
N GLU A 127 -0.50 34.18 -11.55
CA GLU A 127 -0.60 34.09 -13.02
C GLU A 127 0.71 33.58 -13.66
N LEU A 128 1.87 34.09 -13.23
CA LEU A 128 3.17 33.65 -13.73
C LEU A 128 3.42 32.16 -13.37
N THR A 129 3.04 31.73 -12.17
CA THR A 129 3.23 30.36 -11.71
C THR A 129 2.31 29.43 -12.47
N CYS A 130 1.01 29.68 -12.52
CA CYS A 130 0.02 28.85 -13.20
C CYS A 130 0.37 28.63 -14.67
N LYS A 131 0.78 29.69 -15.38
CA LYS A 131 1.09 29.60 -16.79
C LYS A 131 2.40 28.88 -17.10
N ASN A 132 3.39 28.93 -16.21
CA ASN A 132 4.76 28.53 -16.54
C ASN A 132 5.29 27.34 -15.73
N PHE A 133 4.68 27.00 -14.59
CA PHE A 133 5.15 25.91 -13.73
C PHE A 133 4.30 24.63 -13.82
N ASN A 134 3.41 24.56 -14.81
CA ASN A 134 2.80 23.31 -15.27
C ASN A 134 3.70 22.64 -16.32
N GLY A 135 3.41 21.38 -16.66
CA GLY A 135 4.19 20.59 -17.60
C GLY A 135 3.66 20.62 -19.04
N LEU A 136 4.19 19.73 -19.86
CA LEU A 136 3.81 19.52 -21.27
C LEU A 136 3.20 18.15 -21.52
N ALA A 137 3.01 17.33 -20.50
CA ALA A 137 2.32 16.05 -20.61
C ALA A 137 0.86 16.19 -20.19
N ASP A 138 -0.04 15.71 -21.02
CA ASP A 138 -1.48 15.75 -20.77
C ASP A 138 -1.83 14.77 -19.64
N TYR A 139 -2.71 15.19 -18.73
CA TYR A 139 -3.28 14.36 -17.69
C TYR A 139 -4.45 13.54 -18.23
N GLU A 140 -5.37 14.18 -18.92
CA GLU A 140 -6.49 13.48 -19.53
C GLU A 140 -6.19 13.15 -21.00
N PRO A 141 -6.29 11.86 -21.38
CA PRO A 141 -6.17 11.48 -22.78
C PRO A 141 -7.39 11.98 -23.54
N SER A 142 -7.21 12.82 -24.54
CA SER A 142 -8.18 12.79 -25.62
C SER A 142 -8.03 11.44 -26.34
N ARG A 143 -9.11 10.80 -26.79
CA ARG A 143 -9.07 9.55 -27.55
C ARG A 143 -8.18 9.65 -28.81
N GLU A 144 -7.84 10.85 -29.22
CA GLU A 144 -7.12 11.19 -30.45
C GLU A 144 -5.64 11.52 -30.22
N THR A 145 -5.21 11.83 -28.98
CA THR A 145 -3.80 12.14 -28.67
C THR A 145 -3.15 11.04 -27.86
N PRO A 146 -1.95 10.58 -28.24
CA PRO A 146 -1.20 9.61 -27.44
C PRO A 146 -0.94 10.19 -26.04
N PHE A 147 -1.47 9.53 -25.04
CA PHE A 147 -1.33 9.89 -23.64
C PHE A 147 0.11 9.59 -23.17
N ARG A 148 0.90 10.63 -22.96
CA ARG A 148 2.33 10.48 -22.63
C ARG A 148 2.57 10.01 -21.21
N PHE A 149 1.79 10.50 -20.24
CA PHE A 149 1.93 10.12 -18.85
C PHE A 149 1.62 8.64 -18.64
N GLY A 150 0.50 8.18 -19.21
CA GLY A 150 0.08 6.78 -19.15
C GLY A 150 -0.79 6.44 -17.95
N SER A 151 -1.07 5.15 -17.82
CA SER A 151 -1.89 4.59 -16.74
C SER A 151 -1.53 3.14 -16.48
N PHE A 152 -1.71 2.70 -15.25
CA PHE A 152 -1.76 1.27 -14.96
C PHE A 152 -3.00 0.65 -15.64
N THR A 153 -2.87 -0.56 -16.19
CA THR A 153 -3.94 -1.20 -16.94
C THR A 153 -4.07 -2.67 -16.58
N THR A 154 -5.28 -3.21 -16.71
CA THR A 154 -5.51 -4.64 -16.50
C THR A 154 -4.82 -5.50 -17.55
N LEU A 155 -4.37 -6.70 -17.16
CA LEU A 155 -3.89 -7.70 -18.09
C LEU A 155 -5.05 -8.29 -18.92
N GLY A 156 -6.22 -8.45 -18.30
CA GLY A 156 -7.42 -9.05 -18.86
C GLY A 156 -8.17 -9.87 -17.83
N GLU A 157 -8.97 -10.82 -18.27
CA GLU A 157 -9.80 -11.65 -17.40
C GLU A 157 -9.75 -13.13 -17.78
N ALA A 158 -9.64 -13.98 -16.77
CA ALA A 158 -9.86 -15.41 -16.91
C ALA A 158 -11.33 -15.74 -16.60
N TYR A 159 -11.95 -16.51 -17.48
CA TYR A 159 -13.29 -17.04 -17.32
C TYR A 159 -13.24 -18.57 -17.23
N ILE A 160 -13.90 -19.14 -16.21
CA ILE A 160 -13.98 -20.59 -16.05
C ILE A 160 -15.46 -20.96 -15.92
N GLU A 161 -16.07 -21.33 -17.05
CA GLU A 161 -17.45 -21.82 -17.10
C GLU A 161 -17.51 -23.23 -16.50
N THR A 162 -18.48 -23.46 -15.62
CA THR A 162 -18.62 -24.75 -14.90
C THR A 162 -19.84 -25.53 -15.33
N GLY A 163 -20.79 -24.88 -15.99
CA GLY A 163 -22.08 -25.47 -16.32
C GLY A 163 -22.99 -25.72 -15.12
N LEU A 164 -22.58 -25.28 -13.91
CA LEU A 164 -23.39 -25.42 -12.70
C LEU A 164 -24.38 -24.25 -12.60
N SER A 165 -25.56 -24.54 -12.00
CA SER A 165 -26.56 -23.52 -11.68
C SER A 165 -26.57 -23.21 -10.19
N GLU A 166 -26.84 -21.99 -9.82
CA GLU A 166 -27.05 -21.57 -8.42
C GLU A 166 -28.37 -22.10 -7.83
N ILE A 167 -29.34 -22.47 -8.69
CA ILE A 167 -30.62 -23.00 -8.24
C ILE A 167 -30.42 -24.34 -7.48
N GLY A 168 -30.89 -24.42 -6.23
CA GLY A 168 -30.70 -25.58 -5.39
C GLY A 168 -29.30 -25.78 -4.79
N MET A 169 -28.45 -24.77 -4.87
CA MET A 169 -27.16 -24.71 -4.16
C MET A 169 -27.37 -24.43 -2.67
N THR A 170 -26.56 -25.01 -1.83
CA THR A 170 -26.53 -24.80 -0.37
C THR A 170 -25.08 -24.63 0.12
N ASP A 171 -24.95 -24.20 1.37
CA ASP A 171 -23.68 -24.12 2.10
C ASP A 171 -22.60 -23.30 1.37
N TYR A 172 -23.02 -22.28 0.62
CA TYR A 172 -22.10 -21.44 -0.13
C TYR A 172 -21.25 -20.56 0.80
N LYS A 173 -19.94 -20.55 0.55
CA LYS A 173 -18.97 -19.63 1.16
C LYS A 173 -17.91 -19.22 0.14
N ARG A 174 -17.57 -17.94 0.09
CA ARG A 174 -16.36 -17.43 -0.55
C ARG A 174 -15.55 -16.65 0.47
N ILE A 175 -14.27 -16.96 0.59
CA ILE A 175 -13.43 -16.60 1.73
C ILE A 175 -12.08 -16.11 1.21
N LEU A 176 -11.61 -14.96 1.67
CA LEU A 176 -10.21 -14.60 1.63
C LEU A 176 -9.60 -14.87 3.01
N SER A 177 -8.80 -15.93 3.10
CA SER A 177 -8.07 -16.28 4.31
C SER A 177 -6.80 -15.42 4.41
N LEU A 178 -6.76 -14.51 5.38
CA LEU A 178 -5.57 -13.70 5.65
C LEU A 178 -4.47 -14.52 6.31
N ASP A 179 -4.80 -15.62 7.00
CA ASP A 179 -3.81 -16.51 7.60
C ASP A 179 -2.99 -17.29 6.57
N SER A 180 -3.51 -17.46 5.35
CA SER A 180 -2.87 -18.28 4.31
C SER A 180 -2.69 -17.57 2.96
N ALA A 181 -3.17 -16.32 2.82
CA ALA A 181 -3.23 -15.57 1.56
C ALA A 181 -3.87 -16.35 0.41
N MET A 182 -5.00 -16.99 0.68
CA MET A 182 -5.75 -17.82 -0.27
C MET A 182 -7.20 -17.35 -0.36
N ALA A 183 -7.73 -17.29 -1.58
CA ALA A 183 -9.17 -17.20 -1.80
C ALA A 183 -9.73 -18.64 -1.95
N ILE A 184 -10.88 -18.87 -1.34
CA ILE A 184 -11.53 -20.19 -1.28
C ILE A 184 -13.02 -19.99 -1.59
N VAL A 185 -13.54 -20.82 -2.49
CA VAL A 185 -14.99 -20.89 -2.77
C VAL A 185 -15.45 -22.32 -2.52
N SER A 186 -16.45 -22.48 -1.67
CA SER A 186 -17.03 -23.79 -1.36
C SER A 186 -18.55 -23.72 -1.40
N PHE A 187 -19.18 -24.78 -1.87
CA PHE A 187 -20.64 -24.91 -1.92
C PHE A 187 -21.06 -26.37 -2.12
N ARG A 188 -22.33 -26.66 -1.82
CA ARG A 188 -22.94 -27.94 -2.09
C ARG A 188 -23.99 -27.82 -3.18
N LYS A 189 -23.93 -28.69 -4.18
CA LYS A 189 -24.87 -28.76 -5.29
C LYS A 189 -25.15 -30.21 -5.64
N ASP A 190 -26.44 -30.60 -5.72
CA ASP A 190 -26.88 -31.95 -6.08
C ASP A 190 -26.15 -33.05 -5.27
N GLU A 191 -26.06 -32.84 -3.94
CA GLU A 191 -25.35 -33.67 -2.96
C GLU A 191 -23.83 -33.80 -3.17
N VAL A 192 -23.22 -33.01 -4.02
CA VAL A 192 -21.76 -32.93 -4.24
C VAL A 192 -21.22 -31.68 -3.58
N ASN A 193 -20.14 -31.81 -2.82
CA ASN A 193 -19.41 -30.68 -2.26
C ASN A 193 -18.30 -30.27 -3.21
N TYR A 194 -18.33 -29.03 -3.64
CA TYR A 194 -17.33 -28.43 -4.51
C TYR A 194 -16.44 -27.49 -3.71
N GLU A 195 -15.13 -27.49 -4.01
CA GLU A 195 -14.16 -26.56 -3.44
C GLU A 195 -13.25 -26.02 -4.55
N ARG A 196 -13.03 -24.69 -4.53
CA ARG A 196 -12.07 -23.99 -5.39
C ARG A 196 -11.08 -23.25 -4.49
N LYS A 197 -9.78 -23.31 -4.79
CA LYS A 197 -8.71 -22.64 -4.07
C LYS A 197 -7.84 -21.85 -5.03
N TYR A 198 -7.56 -20.59 -4.68
CA TYR A 198 -6.82 -19.67 -5.50
C TYR A 198 -5.74 -18.98 -4.66
N PHE A 199 -4.52 -18.93 -5.16
CA PHE A 199 -3.42 -18.17 -4.54
C PHE A 199 -2.39 -17.75 -5.58
N VAL A 200 -1.53 -16.78 -5.23
CA VAL A 200 -0.40 -16.35 -6.05
C VAL A 200 0.87 -16.52 -5.26
N SER A 201 1.72 -17.47 -5.68
CA SER A 201 2.98 -17.79 -5.02
C SER A 201 4.07 -16.77 -5.40
N TYR A 202 4.67 -16.12 -4.41
CA TYR A 202 5.83 -15.25 -4.64
C TYR A 202 7.09 -16.06 -4.98
N PRO A 203 7.47 -17.12 -4.22
CA PRO A 203 8.68 -17.88 -4.52
C PRO A 203 8.63 -18.69 -5.82
N ASP A 204 7.45 -18.89 -6.39
CA ASP A 204 7.29 -19.67 -7.63
C ASP A 204 6.78 -18.82 -8.80
N SER A 205 6.51 -17.51 -8.57
CA SER A 205 6.03 -16.54 -9.58
C SER A 205 4.84 -17.06 -10.39
N VAL A 206 3.87 -17.74 -9.74
CA VAL A 206 2.74 -18.40 -10.39
C VAL A 206 1.44 -18.18 -9.63
N MET A 207 0.36 -17.93 -10.37
CA MET A 207 -1.00 -18.01 -9.85
C MET A 207 -1.51 -19.44 -10.02
N VAL A 208 -2.12 -19.97 -8.98
CA VAL A 208 -2.64 -21.35 -8.93
C VAL A 208 -4.13 -21.32 -8.67
N LEU A 209 -4.90 -21.94 -9.58
CA LEU A 209 -6.36 -22.10 -9.45
C LEU A 209 -6.65 -23.59 -9.40
N LYS A 210 -7.23 -24.09 -8.30
CA LYS A 210 -7.55 -25.49 -8.12
C LYS A 210 -9.06 -25.71 -7.95
N PHE A 211 -9.60 -26.67 -8.66
CA PHE A 211 -11.02 -27.07 -8.65
C PHE A 211 -11.13 -28.55 -8.26
N THR A 212 -11.92 -28.85 -7.24
CA THR A 212 -12.15 -30.21 -6.71
C THR A 212 -13.61 -30.42 -6.36
N ALA A 213 -13.99 -31.67 -6.25
CA ALA A 213 -15.25 -32.11 -5.67
C ALA A 213 -15.04 -33.37 -4.81
N ASP A 214 -15.97 -33.69 -3.91
CA ASP A 214 -15.92 -34.89 -3.06
C ASP A 214 -16.31 -36.16 -3.78
N ARG A 215 -16.73 -36.08 -5.04
CA ARG A 215 -17.03 -37.20 -5.94
C ARG A 215 -16.18 -37.13 -7.20
N PRO A 216 -15.69 -38.28 -7.70
CA PRO A 216 -14.87 -38.29 -8.93
C PRO A 216 -15.70 -37.90 -10.16
N GLY A 217 -15.04 -37.37 -11.17
CA GLY A 217 -15.63 -37.01 -12.46
C GLY A 217 -16.54 -35.80 -12.48
N MET A 218 -16.56 -34.99 -11.41
CA MET A 218 -17.50 -33.88 -11.28
C MET A 218 -17.01 -32.56 -11.84
N GLN A 219 -15.74 -32.48 -12.28
CA GLN A 219 -15.23 -31.26 -12.87
C GLN A 219 -15.46 -31.23 -14.39
N ASN A 220 -16.36 -30.34 -14.81
CA ASN A 220 -16.62 -30.02 -16.22
C ASN A 220 -16.38 -28.52 -16.42
N LEU A 221 -15.25 -28.14 -16.99
CA LEU A 221 -14.81 -26.75 -17.04
C LEU A 221 -14.48 -26.33 -18.47
N ILE A 222 -14.81 -25.08 -18.80
CA ILE A 222 -14.28 -24.40 -20.00
C ILE A 222 -13.51 -23.18 -19.51
N PHE A 223 -12.21 -23.21 -19.66
CA PHE A 223 -11.36 -22.04 -19.39
C PHE A 223 -11.20 -21.22 -20.67
N SER A 224 -11.35 -19.90 -20.56
CA SER A 224 -11.05 -18.94 -21.62
C SER A 224 -10.42 -17.68 -21.04
N TYR A 225 -9.72 -16.93 -21.90
CA TYR A 225 -9.10 -15.66 -21.55
C TYR A 225 -9.60 -14.54 -22.44
N GLY A 226 -10.02 -13.44 -21.82
CA GLY A 226 -10.36 -12.18 -22.48
C GLY A 226 -9.24 -11.15 -22.24
N SER A 227 -8.53 -10.77 -23.29
CA SER A 227 -7.44 -9.80 -23.19
C SER A 227 -7.92 -8.37 -23.01
N ASN A 228 -7.03 -7.51 -22.54
CA ASN A 228 -7.22 -6.06 -22.54
C ASN A 228 -7.54 -5.56 -23.95
N PRO A 229 -8.62 -4.78 -24.17
CA PRO A 229 -9.02 -4.30 -25.51
C PRO A 229 -8.01 -3.33 -26.16
N GLU A 230 -7.10 -2.74 -25.36
CA GLU A 230 -5.99 -1.93 -25.87
C GLU A 230 -4.77 -2.76 -26.26
N ALA A 231 -4.83 -4.07 -26.13
CA ALA A 231 -3.80 -4.97 -26.60
C ALA A 231 -4.04 -5.44 -28.04
N ILE A 232 -2.94 -5.66 -28.75
CA ILE A 232 -2.89 -6.37 -30.04
C ILE A 232 -2.17 -7.67 -29.77
N GLY A 233 -2.82 -8.78 -29.95
CA GLY A 233 -2.23 -10.10 -29.71
C GLY A 233 -3.26 -11.22 -29.82
N ASP A 234 -2.77 -12.45 -29.75
CA ASP A 234 -3.58 -13.65 -29.90
C ASP A 234 -3.28 -14.67 -28.82
N ILE A 235 -4.31 -15.43 -28.43
CA ILE A 235 -4.15 -16.62 -27.61
C ILE A 235 -4.17 -17.86 -28.50
N LYS A 236 -3.19 -18.76 -28.29
CA LYS A 236 -3.04 -20.00 -29.07
C LYS A 236 -2.64 -21.16 -28.19
N ALA A 237 -2.88 -22.36 -28.67
CA ALA A 237 -2.36 -23.57 -28.05
C ALA A 237 -0.81 -23.59 -28.11
N ASP A 238 -0.20 -23.92 -26.99
CA ASP A 238 1.23 -24.10 -26.80
C ASP A 238 1.49 -25.53 -26.30
N GLY A 239 1.02 -26.51 -27.09
CA GLY A 239 1.01 -27.92 -26.73
C GLY A 239 -0.39 -28.42 -26.30
N PRO A 240 -0.46 -29.66 -25.81
CA PRO A 240 -1.75 -30.32 -25.55
C PRO A 240 -2.50 -29.78 -24.33
N ASN A 241 -1.80 -29.11 -23.42
CA ASN A 241 -2.34 -28.66 -22.14
C ASN A 241 -1.85 -27.25 -21.76
N ARG A 242 -1.34 -26.47 -22.72
CA ARG A 242 -0.90 -25.12 -22.52
C ARG A 242 -1.55 -24.14 -23.49
N LEU A 243 -1.81 -22.94 -23.01
CA LEU A 243 -2.19 -21.77 -23.79
C LEU A 243 -1.14 -20.67 -23.62
N LEU A 244 -0.88 -19.95 -24.68
CA LEU A 244 -0.02 -18.78 -24.68
C LEU A 244 -0.76 -17.62 -25.34
N TYR A 245 -0.89 -16.51 -24.59
CA TYR A 245 -1.17 -15.21 -25.14
C TYR A 245 0.13 -14.43 -25.27
N THR A 246 0.38 -13.86 -26.45
CA THR A 246 1.45 -12.88 -26.66
C THR A 246 0.86 -11.64 -27.33
N GLY A 247 1.23 -10.48 -26.86
CA GLY A 247 0.74 -9.25 -27.40
C GLY A 247 1.55 -8.03 -27.00
N CYS A 248 1.08 -6.88 -27.45
CA CYS A 248 1.60 -5.58 -27.01
C CYS A 248 0.47 -4.56 -26.86
N LEU A 249 0.67 -3.56 -26.00
CA LEU A 249 -0.24 -2.43 -25.91
C LEU A 249 -0.15 -1.54 -27.14
N LYS A 250 -1.30 -1.06 -27.66
CA LYS A 250 -1.38 -0.24 -28.88
C LYS A 250 -0.60 1.05 -28.79
N ASN A 251 -0.63 1.71 -27.63
CA ASN A 251 -0.12 3.07 -27.48
C ASN A 251 1.40 3.18 -27.28
N ASN A 252 2.05 2.17 -26.69
CA ASN A 252 3.47 2.23 -26.37
C ASN A 252 4.26 0.97 -26.80
N GLN A 253 3.58 0.01 -27.45
CA GLN A 253 4.17 -1.23 -27.93
C GLN A 253 4.81 -2.09 -26.82
N MET A 254 4.46 -1.84 -25.53
CA MET A 254 4.91 -2.67 -24.42
C MET A 254 4.42 -4.10 -24.63
N LYS A 255 5.36 -5.02 -24.73
CA LYS A 255 5.05 -6.43 -24.93
C LYS A 255 4.68 -7.08 -23.61
N PHE A 256 3.78 -8.05 -23.66
CA PHE A 256 3.46 -8.90 -22.52
C PHE A 256 3.07 -10.30 -22.98
N ALA A 257 3.21 -11.25 -22.08
CA ALA A 257 2.78 -12.63 -22.28
C ALA A 257 2.04 -13.14 -21.06
N LEU A 258 1.06 -13.99 -21.31
CA LEU A 258 0.36 -14.80 -20.32
C LEU A 258 0.44 -16.26 -20.76
N ARG A 259 1.05 -17.12 -19.94
CA ARG A 259 1.05 -18.57 -20.15
C ARG A 259 0.18 -19.25 -19.13
N ILE A 260 -0.57 -20.26 -19.61
CA ILE A 260 -1.50 -21.01 -18.77
C ILE A 260 -1.27 -22.48 -19.04
N GLN A 261 -1.13 -23.27 -17.98
CA GLN A 261 -1.11 -24.73 -18.07
C GLN A 261 -2.29 -25.30 -17.30
N ALA A 262 -3.02 -26.20 -17.97
CA ALA A 262 -4.06 -27.00 -17.33
C ALA A 262 -3.52 -28.39 -16.97
N ILE A 263 -3.84 -28.87 -15.77
CA ILE A 263 -3.49 -30.18 -15.24
C ILE A 263 -4.77 -30.79 -14.72
N ASN A 264 -5.20 -31.94 -15.28
CA ASN A 264 -6.37 -32.67 -14.81
C ASN A 264 -5.99 -34.03 -14.23
N LYS A 265 -6.73 -34.43 -13.23
CA LYS A 265 -6.72 -35.80 -12.71
C LYS A 265 -8.05 -36.48 -13.09
N GLY A 266 -7.98 -37.59 -13.79
CA GLY A 266 -9.18 -38.24 -14.37
C GLY A 266 -9.76 -37.44 -15.53
N GLY A 267 -10.79 -37.99 -16.16
CA GLY A 267 -11.50 -37.33 -17.27
C GLY A 267 -10.66 -37.09 -18.50
N SER A 268 -11.00 -36.03 -19.23
CA SER A 268 -10.28 -35.60 -20.44
C SER A 268 -10.04 -34.08 -20.44
N LEU A 269 -8.91 -33.67 -21.03
CA LEU A 269 -8.55 -32.29 -21.34
C LEU A 269 -8.36 -32.14 -22.85
N ASN A 270 -9.03 -31.18 -23.45
CA ASN A 270 -8.82 -30.81 -24.84
C ASN A 270 -8.54 -29.31 -24.94
N THR A 271 -7.55 -28.94 -25.74
CA THR A 271 -7.19 -27.54 -26.03
C THR A 271 -7.62 -27.23 -27.47
N THR A 272 -8.52 -26.28 -27.63
CA THR A 272 -9.02 -25.85 -28.93
C THR A 272 -9.38 -24.36 -28.91
N ASP A 273 -9.17 -23.66 -30.02
CA ASP A 273 -9.54 -22.25 -30.21
C ASP A 273 -9.15 -21.32 -29.04
N GLY A 274 -7.97 -21.51 -28.48
CA GLY A 274 -7.48 -20.75 -27.32
C GLY A 274 -8.20 -21.01 -25.99
N LYS A 275 -8.85 -22.18 -25.86
CA LYS A 275 -9.58 -22.59 -24.68
C LYS A 275 -9.13 -23.96 -24.19
N PHE A 276 -9.33 -24.21 -22.89
CA PHE A 276 -9.30 -25.55 -22.33
C PHE A 276 -10.73 -26.05 -22.13
N ILE A 277 -11.00 -27.29 -22.57
CA ILE A 277 -12.26 -27.99 -22.33
C ILE A 277 -11.93 -29.23 -21.51
N VAL A 278 -12.36 -29.23 -20.26
CA VAL A 278 -12.21 -30.35 -19.32
C VAL A 278 -13.56 -31.04 -19.17
N ARG A 279 -13.56 -32.39 -19.20
CA ARG A 279 -14.76 -33.22 -18.99
C ARG A 279 -14.48 -34.36 -18.00
N ASN A 280 -15.40 -34.52 -17.06
CA ASN A 280 -15.43 -35.60 -16.07
C ASN A 280 -14.11 -35.79 -15.31
N ALA A 281 -13.40 -34.71 -14.99
CA ALA A 281 -12.19 -34.78 -14.18
C ALA A 281 -12.52 -34.82 -12.67
N ASP A 282 -11.66 -35.47 -11.89
CA ASP A 282 -11.74 -35.52 -10.44
C ASP A 282 -11.21 -34.20 -9.82
N GLU A 283 -10.15 -33.67 -10.43
CA GLU A 283 -9.46 -32.44 -10.03
C GLU A 283 -8.94 -31.73 -11.27
N VAL A 284 -8.95 -30.38 -11.24
CA VAL A 284 -8.33 -29.53 -12.26
C VAL A 284 -7.50 -28.45 -11.59
N ILE A 285 -6.29 -28.23 -12.09
CA ILE A 285 -5.41 -27.16 -11.66
C ILE A 285 -5.02 -26.33 -12.88
N PHE A 286 -5.17 -25.00 -12.79
CA PHE A 286 -4.58 -24.07 -13.75
C PHE A 286 -3.41 -23.36 -13.10
N LEU A 287 -2.28 -23.33 -13.78
CA LEU A 287 -1.09 -22.55 -13.44
C LEU A 287 -0.97 -21.39 -14.45
N LEU A 288 -0.89 -20.15 -13.95
CA LEU A 288 -0.81 -18.95 -14.77
C LEU A 288 0.45 -18.16 -14.42
N THR A 289 1.21 -17.77 -15.43
CA THR A 289 2.38 -16.88 -15.31
C THR A 289 2.22 -15.73 -16.30
N ALA A 290 2.55 -14.52 -15.88
CA ALA A 290 2.52 -13.34 -16.74
C ALA A 290 3.73 -12.46 -16.50
N ASP A 291 4.18 -11.76 -17.53
CA ASP A 291 5.28 -10.81 -17.48
C ASP A 291 5.17 -9.81 -18.63
N THR A 292 5.89 -8.70 -18.53
CA THR A 292 6.03 -7.70 -19.59
C THR A 292 7.50 -7.57 -20.01
N ASP A 293 7.77 -6.83 -21.07
CA ASP A 293 9.13 -6.45 -21.44
C ASP A 293 9.63 -5.21 -20.67
N TYR A 294 8.97 -4.82 -19.57
CA TYR A 294 9.44 -3.71 -18.73
C TYR A 294 10.73 -4.08 -18.00
N LYS A 295 11.65 -3.11 -17.97
CA LYS A 295 12.87 -3.18 -17.17
C LYS A 295 12.99 -1.98 -16.26
N LEU A 296 13.10 -2.24 -14.95
CA LEU A 296 13.45 -1.22 -13.97
C LEU A 296 14.81 -0.61 -14.33
N ASN A 297 14.88 0.72 -14.49
CA ASN A 297 16.09 1.41 -14.92
C ASN A 297 16.37 2.65 -14.07
N PHE A 298 17.47 2.62 -13.33
CA PHE A 298 17.92 3.72 -12.46
C PHE A 298 18.73 4.79 -13.19
N ASN A 299 19.13 4.52 -14.43
CA ASN A 299 19.92 5.45 -15.23
C ASN A 299 19.43 5.45 -16.69
N PRO A 300 18.19 5.94 -16.92
CA PRO A 300 17.59 5.92 -18.24
C PRO A 300 18.37 6.78 -19.23
N ASP A 301 18.49 6.28 -20.47
CA ASP A 301 18.95 7.11 -21.60
C ASP A 301 17.76 7.90 -22.14
N PHE A 302 17.77 9.21 -21.93
CA PHE A 302 16.69 10.09 -22.33
C PHE A 302 16.51 10.24 -23.84
N LYS A 303 17.42 9.73 -24.64
CA LYS A 303 17.35 9.72 -26.11
C LYS A 303 16.85 8.39 -26.67
N ASP A 304 16.84 7.33 -25.86
CA ASP A 304 16.38 6.01 -26.26
C ASP A 304 14.94 5.76 -25.81
N PRO A 305 13.97 5.71 -26.72
CA PRO A 305 12.59 5.39 -26.36
C PRO A 305 12.41 3.98 -25.80
N LYS A 306 13.40 3.09 -25.97
CA LYS A 306 13.41 1.73 -25.45
C LYS A 306 14.19 1.58 -24.14
N THR A 307 14.52 2.68 -23.48
CA THR A 307 15.36 2.67 -22.26
C THR A 307 14.78 1.81 -21.13
N TYR A 308 13.48 1.53 -21.14
CA TYR A 308 12.78 0.65 -20.19
C TYR A 308 12.40 -0.72 -20.78
N VAL A 309 12.86 -1.06 -21.98
CA VAL A 309 12.60 -2.37 -22.59
C VAL A 309 13.64 -3.37 -22.10
N GLY A 310 13.17 -4.48 -21.56
CA GLY A 310 13.94 -5.57 -20.97
C GLY A 310 13.80 -6.89 -21.73
N PRO A 311 13.81 -8.03 -21.01
CA PRO A 311 13.70 -9.35 -21.59
C PRO A 311 12.39 -9.60 -22.35
N ASP A 312 12.39 -10.60 -23.21
CA ASP A 312 11.19 -11.04 -23.92
C ASP A 312 10.24 -11.77 -22.95
N PRO A 313 9.00 -11.27 -22.73
CA PRO A 313 8.06 -11.86 -21.80
C PRO A 313 7.60 -13.28 -22.19
N ASP A 314 7.69 -13.66 -23.44
CA ASP A 314 7.41 -15.03 -23.88
C ASP A 314 8.40 -16.03 -23.24
N GLN A 315 9.70 -15.69 -23.22
CA GLN A 315 10.72 -16.54 -22.62
C GLN A 315 10.66 -16.54 -21.09
N THR A 316 10.43 -15.38 -20.46
CA THR A 316 10.36 -15.30 -19.00
C THR A 316 9.15 -16.04 -18.44
N THR A 317 7.98 -15.91 -19.07
CA THR A 317 6.77 -16.65 -18.64
C THR A 317 6.91 -18.16 -18.88
N LEU A 318 7.61 -18.61 -19.93
CA LEU A 318 7.90 -20.03 -20.13
C LEU A 318 8.76 -20.58 -19.00
N ALA A 319 9.85 -19.89 -18.67
CA ALA A 319 10.76 -20.32 -17.60
C ALA A 319 10.04 -20.38 -16.24
N MET A 320 9.21 -19.38 -15.92
CA MET A 320 8.40 -19.36 -14.71
C MET A 320 7.42 -20.53 -14.67
N LEU A 321 6.70 -20.78 -15.76
CA LEU A 321 5.71 -21.83 -15.82
C LEU A 321 6.35 -23.22 -15.70
N ASP A 322 7.45 -23.47 -16.41
CA ASP A 322 8.18 -24.75 -16.34
C ASP A 322 8.70 -25.03 -14.93
N ALA A 323 9.25 -24.01 -14.26
CA ALA A 323 9.70 -24.11 -12.88
C ALA A 323 8.55 -24.39 -11.89
N ALA A 324 7.39 -23.79 -12.10
CA ALA A 324 6.20 -24.05 -11.28
C ALA A 324 5.60 -25.44 -11.58
N ALA A 325 5.47 -25.82 -12.86
CA ALA A 325 4.90 -27.10 -13.29
C ALA A 325 5.74 -28.33 -12.89
N ALA A 326 7.03 -28.13 -12.61
CA ALA A 326 7.89 -29.17 -12.04
C ALA A 326 7.52 -29.59 -10.61
N LYS A 327 6.64 -28.84 -9.94
CA LYS A 327 6.17 -29.05 -8.57
C LYS A 327 4.71 -29.49 -8.56
N ASN A 328 4.36 -30.33 -7.62
CA ASN A 328 2.94 -30.66 -7.40
C ASN A 328 2.22 -29.54 -6.63
N TYR A 329 0.87 -29.60 -6.60
CA TYR A 329 0.05 -28.61 -5.90
C TYR A 329 0.43 -28.41 -4.43
N ASN A 330 0.69 -29.50 -3.72
CA ASN A 330 0.99 -29.41 -2.29
C ASN A 330 2.34 -28.68 -2.05
N GLU A 331 3.33 -28.95 -2.87
CA GLU A 331 4.62 -28.25 -2.82
C GLU A 331 4.47 -26.76 -3.11
N LEU A 332 3.72 -26.36 -4.14
CA LEU A 332 3.43 -24.96 -4.45
C LEU A 332 2.68 -24.27 -3.29
N CYS A 333 1.67 -24.96 -2.74
CA CYS A 333 0.85 -24.44 -1.64
C CYS A 333 1.68 -24.24 -0.35
N GLU A 334 2.53 -25.21 0.01
CA GLU A 334 3.37 -25.12 1.21
C GLU A 334 4.47 -24.06 1.05
N ARG A 335 5.06 -23.91 -0.14
CA ARG A 335 6.05 -22.85 -0.42
C ARG A 335 5.41 -21.47 -0.34
N HIS A 336 4.21 -21.31 -0.92
CA HIS A 336 3.42 -20.08 -0.83
C HIS A 336 3.12 -19.73 0.64
N LYS A 337 2.57 -20.66 1.40
CA LYS A 337 2.24 -20.42 2.81
C LYS A 337 3.48 -20.11 3.65
N THR A 338 4.57 -20.84 3.45
CA THR A 338 5.82 -20.64 4.21
C THR A 338 6.36 -19.24 3.99
N ASP A 339 6.46 -18.78 2.73
CA ASP A 339 6.89 -17.42 2.43
C ASP A 339 5.97 -16.37 3.04
N TYR A 340 4.68 -16.50 2.81
CA TYR A 340 3.70 -15.54 3.29
C TYR A 340 3.65 -15.44 4.82
N THR A 341 3.59 -16.57 5.51
CA THR A 341 3.44 -16.60 6.97
C THR A 341 4.70 -16.13 7.70
N GLN A 342 5.89 -16.21 7.07
CA GLN A 342 7.11 -15.59 7.59
C GLN A 342 6.99 -14.07 7.73
N LEU A 343 6.19 -13.42 6.91
CA LEU A 343 5.91 -11.98 6.97
C LEU A 343 4.65 -11.69 7.80
N PHE A 344 3.54 -12.31 7.45
CA PHE A 344 2.24 -12.03 8.06
C PHE A 344 2.22 -12.40 9.55
N GLY A 345 2.81 -13.53 9.92
CA GLY A 345 2.82 -14.05 11.28
C GLY A 345 3.65 -13.27 12.30
N ARG A 346 4.46 -12.28 11.84
CA ARG A 346 5.31 -11.46 12.73
C ARG A 346 4.52 -10.58 13.68
N VAL A 347 3.35 -10.11 13.27
CA VAL A 347 2.53 -9.22 14.09
C VAL A 347 1.17 -9.83 14.37
N LYS A 348 0.78 -9.83 15.65
CA LYS A 348 -0.52 -10.30 16.11
C LYS A 348 -1.15 -9.24 17.00
N LEU A 349 -2.41 -8.88 16.72
CA LEU A 349 -3.20 -7.96 17.51
C LEU A 349 -4.40 -8.71 18.10
N GLN A 350 -4.67 -8.49 19.39
CA GLN A 350 -5.87 -8.96 20.08
C GLN A 350 -6.46 -7.83 20.89
N LEU A 351 -7.74 -7.57 20.67
CA LEU A 351 -8.50 -6.51 21.30
C LEU A 351 -9.62 -7.10 22.16
N ASN A 352 -9.65 -6.77 23.43
CA ASN A 352 -10.67 -7.21 24.38
C ASN A 352 -11.02 -8.72 24.31
N PRO A 353 -10.03 -9.63 24.38
CA PRO A 353 -10.26 -11.06 24.18
C PRO A 353 -11.22 -11.70 25.21
N HIS A 354 -11.38 -11.07 26.37
CA HIS A 354 -12.27 -11.54 27.45
C HIS A 354 -13.52 -10.67 27.59
N ALA A 355 -13.85 -9.81 26.61
CA ALA A 355 -15.09 -9.05 26.68
C ALA A 355 -16.29 -9.97 26.86
N PRO A 356 -17.29 -9.59 27.71
CA PRO A 356 -18.44 -10.43 28.00
C PRO A 356 -19.11 -10.92 26.71
N MET A 357 -19.39 -12.20 26.64
CA MET A 357 -20.01 -12.85 25.47
C MET A 357 -21.37 -12.21 25.07
N THR A 358 -21.98 -11.47 25.97
CA THR A 358 -23.18 -10.66 25.71
C THR A 358 -22.93 -9.46 24.82
N LEU A 359 -21.67 -8.95 24.72
CA LEU A 359 -21.27 -7.88 23.83
C LEU A 359 -20.49 -8.40 22.62
N GLN A 360 -19.71 -9.48 22.77
CA GLN A 360 -19.11 -10.23 21.70
C GLN A 360 -19.96 -11.48 21.48
N TYR A 361 -20.89 -11.42 20.58
CA TYR A 361 -21.72 -12.58 20.25
C TYR A 361 -20.85 -13.68 19.62
N PRO A 362 -20.83 -14.93 20.15
CA PRO A 362 -20.33 -16.05 19.35
C PRO A 362 -21.00 -16.09 17.98
N ALA A 363 -22.28 -15.68 17.92
CA ALA A 363 -23.04 -15.49 16.69
C ALA A 363 -22.49 -14.39 15.76
N VAL A 364 -21.80 -13.34 16.26
CA VAL A 364 -21.23 -12.29 15.38
C VAL A 364 -20.04 -12.81 14.60
N THR A 365 -19.19 -13.63 15.21
CA THR A 365 -18.05 -14.25 14.52
C THR A 365 -18.47 -15.24 13.44
N ASP A 366 -19.70 -15.72 13.48
CA ASP A 366 -20.28 -16.62 12.49
C ASP A 366 -21.01 -15.87 11.35
N LEU A 367 -21.08 -14.55 11.42
CA LEU A 367 -21.68 -13.72 10.37
C LEU A 367 -20.65 -13.40 9.26
N PRO A 368 -21.09 -13.37 7.99
CA PRO A 368 -20.29 -12.86 6.88
C PRO A 368 -19.79 -11.43 7.13
N THR A 369 -18.63 -11.09 6.55
CA THR A 369 -17.96 -9.82 6.79
C THR A 369 -18.85 -8.60 6.50
N HIS A 370 -19.58 -8.61 5.39
CA HIS A 370 -20.49 -7.53 5.02
C HIS A 370 -21.62 -7.33 6.04
N GLN A 371 -22.13 -8.40 6.65
CA GLN A 371 -23.16 -8.31 7.71
C GLN A 371 -22.56 -7.77 9.00
N ARG A 372 -21.32 -8.16 9.35
CA ARG A 372 -20.59 -7.63 10.50
C ARG A 372 -20.35 -6.12 10.33
N LEU A 373 -19.88 -5.71 9.14
CA LEU A 373 -19.66 -4.29 8.81
C LEU A 373 -20.98 -3.50 8.85
N ALA A 374 -22.09 -4.06 8.34
CA ALA A 374 -23.41 -3.44 8.43
C ALA A 374 -23.88 -3.23 9.89
N ARG A 375 -23.57 -4.17 10.80
CA ARG A 375 -23.84 -4.01 12.23
C ARG A 375 -22.92 -2.96 12.86
N TYR A 376 -21.64 -2.94 12.50
CA TYR A 376 -20.68 -1.94 12.97
C TYR A 376 -21.11 -0.52 12.55
N ARG A 377 -21.58 -0.34 11.31
CA ARG A 377 -22.16 0.91 10.79
C ARG A 377 -23.35 1.42 11.64
N LYS A 378 -24.12 0.52 12.26
CA LYS A 378 -25.22 0.82 13.19
C LYS A 378 -24.76 1.09 14.63
N GLY A 379 -23.45 1.13 14.88
CA GLY A 379 -22.88 1.44 16.19
C GLY A 379 -22.67 0.23 17.11
N ASN A 380 -22.77 -1.00 16.61
CA ASN A 380 -22.45 -2.19 17.40
C ASN A 380 -20.95 -2.48 17.32
N PRO A 381 -20.21 -2.47 18.44
CA PRO A 381 -18.76 -2.73 18.40
C PRO A 381 -18.49 -4.18 17.96
N ASP A 382 -17.38 -4.34 17.21
CA ASP A 382 -16.90 -5.65 16.78
C ASP A 382 -15.35 -5.64 16.76
N TYR A 383 -14.75 -5.93 17.91
CA TYR A 383 -13.28 -5.89 18.07
C TYR A 383 -12.57 -6.89 17.16
N ARG A 384 -13.20 -8.03 16.84
CA ARG A 384 -12.61 -8.99 15.90
C ARG A 384 -12.62 -8.44 14.46
N LEU A 385 -13.63 -7.66 14.06
CA LEU A 385 -13.64 -6.97 12.78
C LEU A 385 -12.54 -5.90 12.72
N GLU A 386 -12.30 -5.19 13.83
CA GLU A 386 -11.21 -4.22 13.95
C GLU A 386 -9.83 -4.89 13.79
N GLU A 387 -9.62 -6.07 14.42
CA GLU A 387 -8.41 -6.89 14.24
C GLU A 387 -8.24 -7.36 12.78
N ILE A 388 -9.31 -7.82 12.14
CA ILE A 388 -9.31 -8.26 10.75
C ILE A 388 -8.93 -7.08 9.84
N TYR A 389 -9.52 -5.91 10.03
CA TYR A 389 -9.20 -4.71 9.25
C TYR A 389 -7.72 -4.32 9.39
N TYR A 390 -7.19 -4.31 10.61
CA TYR A 390 -5.77 -4.07 10.87
C TYR A 390 -4.86 -5.05 10.13
N GLN A 391 -5.14 -6.33 10.21
CA GLN A 391 -4.35 -7.36 9.54
C GLN A 391 -4.57 -7.38 8.02
N PHE A 392 -5.73 -6.91 7.55
CA PHE A 392 -6.00 -6.80 6.13
C PHE A 392 -5.09 -5.78 5.45
N GLY A 393 -4.82 -4.62 6.06
CA GLY A 393 -3.83 -3.68 5.51
C GLY A 393 -2.43 -4.30 5.42
N ARG A 394 -2.00 -5.11 6.40
CA ARG A 394 -0.74 -5.85 6.30
C ARG A 394 -0.75 -6.89 5.18
N TYR A 395 -1.86 -7.63 5.03
CA TYR A 395 -2.07 -8.56 3.93
C TYR A 395 -1.95 -7.85 2.57
N LEU A 396 -2.67 -6.74 2.40
CA LEU A 396 -2.66 -5.97 1.14
C LEU A 396 -1.25 -5.49 0.78
N LEU A 397 -0.44 -5.07 1.75
CA LEU A 397 0.95 -4.65 1.51
C LEU A 397 1.82 -5.84 1.09
N ILE A 398 1.73 -6.98 1.75
CA ILE A 398 2.48 -8.20 1.38
C ILE A 398 2.07 -8.67 -0.02
N ALA A 399 0.76 -8.63 -0.34
CA ALA A 399 0.24 -9.08 -1.63
C ALA A 399 0.57 -8.14 -2.78
N SER A 400 0.80 -6.83 -2.52
CA SER A 400 1.01 -5.82 -3.54
C SER A 400 2.42 -5.24 -3.61
N SER A 401 3.31 -5.51 -2.66
CA SER A 401 4.65 -4.88 -2.61
C SER A 401 5.70 -5.87 -2.11
N ARG A 402 6.42 -6.48 -3.05
CA ARG A 402 7.49 -7.45 -2.80
C ARG A 402 8.78 -7.06 -3.51
N PRO A 403 9.97 -7.36 -2.93
CA PRO A 403 11.26 -7.04 -3.54
C PRO A 403 11.37 -7.49 -4.99
N GLY A 404 12.07 -6.70 -5.80
CA GLY A 404 12.27 -6.98 -7.23
C GLY A 404 11.13 -6.52 -8.13
N ASN A 405 10.14 -5.81 -7.59
CA ASN A 405 8.98 -5.32 -8.32
C ASN A 405 8.68 -3.84 -8.00
N LEU A 406 7.58 -3.32 -8.54
CA LEU A 406 7.10 -1.94 -8.33
C LEU A 406 6.32 -1.79 -7.01
N PRO A 407 6.20 -0.56 -6.46
CA PRO A 407 5.44 -0.30 -5.24
C PRO A 407 3.93 -0.45 -5.43
N ALA A 408 3.16 -0.44 -4.35
CA ALA A 408 1.72 -0.35 -4.39
C ALA A 408 1.28 1.00 -4.96
N ASN A 409 0.49 0.99 -6.05
CA ASN A 409 -0.12 2.18 -6.66
C ASN A 409 -1.43 2.57 -5.95
N LEU A 410 -2.22 3.52 -6.49
CA LEU A 410 -3.50 3.96 -5.92
C LEU A 410 -4.50 2.82 -5.63
N GLN A 411 -4.41 1.71 -6.33
CA GLN A 411 -5.23 0.51 -6.13
C GLN A 411 -4.37 -0.71 -5.74
N GLY A 412 -3.17 -0.49 -5.23
CA GLY A 412 -2.22 -1.54 -4.87
C GLY A 412 -1.59 -2.20 -6.09
N MET A 413 -2.31 -3.12 -6.68
CA MET A 413 -1.99 -3.78 -7.94
C MET A 413 -3.25 -4.30 -8.65
N TRP A 414 -4.42 -3.98 -8.14
CA TRP A 414 -5.69 -4.50 -8.64
C TRP A 414 -6.45 -3.43 -9.41
N ALA A 415 -6.68 -3.67 -10.70
CA ALA A 415 -7.47 -2.82 -11.57
C ALA A 415 -8.29 -3.68 -12.53
N ASN A 416 -9.50 -3.25 -12.84
CA ASN A 416 -10.45 -4.01 -13.67
C ASN A 416 -10.80 -3.32 -15.01
N GLY A 417 -9.94 -2.43 -15.50
CA GLY A 417 -10.17 -1.69 -16.74
C GLY A 417 -8.90 -1.25 -17.44
N VAL A 418 -9.08 -0.59 -18.55
CA VAL A 418 -7.98 -0.03 -19.37
C VAL A 418 -7.35 1.18 -18.70
N ASP A 419 -8.18 2.01 -18.09
CA ASP A 419 -7.78 3.23 -17.41
C ASP A 419 -8.70 3.41 -16.20
N GLY A 420 -8.11 3.34 -15.02
CA GLY A 420 -8.86 3.46 -13.77
C GLY A 420 -8.91 4.89 -13.26
N PRO A 421 -9.61 5.11 -12.14
CA PRO A 421 -9.63 6.40 -11.46
C PRO A 421 -8.21 6.93 -11.20
N TRP A 422 -7.98 8.19 -11.54
CA TRP A 422 -6.65 8.84 -11.45
C TRP A 422 -5.53 8.03 -12.11
N HIS A 423 -5.85 7.34 -13.23
CA HIS A 423 -4.91 6.51 -14.01
C HIS A 423 -4.26 5.37 -13.21
N VAL A 424 -4.75 5.12 -11.98
CA VAL A 424 -4.16 4.18 -11.01
C VAL A 424 -2.66 4.44 -10.84
N ASP A 425 -2.29 5.71 -10.80
CA ASP A 425 -0.89 6.17 -10.78
C ASP A 425 -0.24 6.06 -9.39
N TYR A 426 0.98 6.59 -9.29
CA TYR A 426 1.66 6.84 -8.03
C TYR A 426 1.46 8.30 -7.65
N HIS A 427 0.42 8.57 -6.84
CA HIS A 427 0.10 9.93 -6.39
C HIS A 427 1.00 10.32 -5.22
N ASN A 428 1.79 11.40 -5.42
CA ASN A 428 2.93 11.74 -4.55
C ASN A 428 2.63 12.84 -3.53
N ASN A 429 1.38 13.25 -3.35
CA ASN A 429 1.02 14.29 -2.37
C ASN A 429 0.50 13.72 -1.04
N ILE A 430 0.22 12.41 -0.98
CA ILE A 430 -0.18 11.65 0.21
C ILE A 430 -0.24 10.14 -0.04
N ASN A 431 -0.80 9.70 -1.17
CA ASN A 431 -1.31 8.35 -1.37
C ASN A 431 -0.19 7.30 -1.34
N ILE A 432 0.82 7.41 -2.20
CA ILE A 432 1.94 6.45 -2.19
C ILE A 432 2.68 6.45 -0.85
N GLN A 433 2.81 7.62 -0.22
CA GLN A 433 3.47 7.71 1.08
C GLN A 433 2.68 6.95 2.15
N MET A 434 1.35 7.14 2.18
CA MET A 434 0.45 6.45 3.12
C MET A 434 0.49 4.93 2.94
N ASN A 435 0.64 4.44 1.70
CA ASN A 435 0.75 3.00 1.43
C ASN A 435 1.89 2.34 2.22
N TYR A 436 2.93 3.09 2.58
CA TYR A 436 4.11 2.56 3.26
C TYR A 436 4.23 2.94 4.74
N TRP A 437 3.34 3.77 5.29
CA TRP A 437 3.38 4.11 6.71
C TRP A 437 3.34 2.90 7.66
N PRO A 438 2.57 1.82 7.40
CA PRO A 438 2.58 0.67 8.28
C PRO A 438 3.78 -0.26 8.07
N ALA A 439 4.55 -0.12 6.98
CA ALA A 439 5.52 -1.14 6.56
C ALA A 439 6.58 -1.44 7.64
N CYS A 440 7.36 -0.44 8.03
CA CYS A 440 8.42 -0.63 9.01
C CYS A 440 7.87 -0.90 10.42
N SER A 441 6.86 -0.15 10.84
CA SER A 441 6.29 -0.25 12.19
C SER A 441 5.57 -1.59 12.43
N THR A 442 5.04 -2.23 11.39
CA THR A 442 4.38 -3.54 11.46
C THR A 442 5.26 -4.71 10.98
N ASN A 443 6.59 -4.54 11.04
CA ASN A 443 7.58 -5.59 10.78
C ASN A 443 7.56 -6.16 9.34
N LEU A 444 7.38 -5.28 8.35
CA LEU A 444 7.33 -5.59 6.92
C LEU A 444 8.39 -4.79 6.14
N ASN A 445 9.59 -4.67 6.67
CA ASN A 445 10.68 -3.88 6.07
C ASN A 445 11.00 -4.30 4.62
N GLU A 446 10.86 -5.60 4.31
CA GLU A 446 11.09 -6.12 2.97
C GLU A 446 10.12 -5.50 1.95
N CYS A 447 8.88 -5.20 2.37
CA CYS A 447 7.88 -4.60 1.51
C CYS A 447 8.15 -3.13 1.16
N VAL A 448 9.14 -2.49 1.79
CA VAL A 448 9.56 -1.11 1.46
C VAL A 448 10.47 -1.07 0.23
N TRP A 449 11.16 -2.14 -0.10
CA TRP A 449 12.14 -2.16 -1.20
C TRP A 449 11.57 -1.73 -2.55
N PRO A 450 10.35 -2.12 -2.95
CA PRO A 450 9.76 -1.60 -4.20
C PRO A 450 9.63 -0.07 -4.22
N LEU A 451 9.28 0.56 -3.07
CA LEU A 451 9.26 2.02 -2.96
C LEU A 451 10.66 2.63 -3.08
N ILE A 452 11.66 2.02 -2.43
CA ILE A 452 13.07 2.46 -2.53
C ILE A 452 13.53 2.41 -3.98
N ASP A 453 13.27 1.31 -4.68
CA ASP A 453 13.66 1.16 -6.07
C ASP A 453 12.89 2.13 -6.99
N PHE A 454 11.61 2.36 -6.74
CA PHE A 454 10.84 3.39 -7.43
C PHE A 454 11.46 4.78 -7.24
N ILE A 455 11.79 5.18 -6.00
CA ILE A 455 12.47 6.46 -5.71
C ILE A 455 13.78 6.56 -6.50
N ARG A 456 14.55 5.49 -6.59
CA ARG A 456 15.79 5.45 -7.38
C ARG A 456 15.56 5.74 -8.87
N THR A 457 14.44 5.28 -9.43
CA THR A 457 14.09 5.57 -10.84
C THR A 457 13.75 7.03 -11.08
N LEU A 458 13.30 7.76 -10.04
CA LEU A 458 12.92 9.17 -10.14
C LEU A 458 14.14 10.12 -10.10
N VAL A 459 15.32 9.68 -9.64
CA VAL A 459 16.45 10.59 -9.40
C VAL A 459 16.91 11.27 -10.68
N LYS A 460 17.27 10.53 -11.71
CA LYS A 460 17.79 11.07 -12.97
C LYS A 460 16.81 11.99 -13.70
N PRO A 461 15.54 11.58 -13.90
CA PRO A 461 14.52 12.50 -14.43
C PRO A 461 14.27 13.69 -13.50
N GLY A 462 14.25 13.46 -12.20
CA GLY A 462 14.01 14.48 -11.18
C GLY A 462 15.10 15.55 -11.10
N GLU A 463 16.37 15.20 -11.42
CA GLU A 463 17.46 16.18 -11.59
C GLU A 463 17.14 17.14 -12.75
N LYS A 464 16.56 16.66 -13.85
CA LYS A 464 16.12 17.49 -14.97
C LYS A 464 14.95 18.40 -14.58
N THR A 465 13.99 17.88 -13.86
CA THR A 465 12.83 18.64 -13.37
C THR A 465 13.29 19.72 -12.37
N ALA A 466 14.19 19.41 -11.44
CA ALA A 466 14.76 20.37 -10.50
C ALA A 466 15.49 21.51 -11.22
N GLN A 467 16.28 21.20 -12.23
CA GLN A 467 17.00 22.18 -13.02
C GLN A 467 16.05 23.05 -13.85
N ALA A 468 15.10 22.43 -14.56
CA ALA A 468 14.21 23.12 -15.51
C ALA A 468 13.27 24.13 -14.81
N TYR A 469 12.69 23.77 -13.69
CA TYR A 469 11.72 24.61 -12.99
C TYR A 469 12.35 25.51 -11.92
N PHE A 470 13.45 25.07 -11.30
CA PHE A 470 13.98 25.75 -10.11
C PHE A 470 15.45 26.18 -10.23
N GLY A 471 16.15 25.77 -11.28
CA GLY A 471 17.60 25.99 -11.41
C GLY A 471 18.39 25.35 -10.26
N ALA A 472 17.80 24.31 -9.64
CA ALA A 472 18.28 23.72 -8.41
C ALA A 472 19.13 22.47 -8.69
N ARG A 473 20.10 22.20 -7.82
CA ARG A 473 20.80 20.91 -7.73
C ARG A 473 19.86 19.83 -7.18
N GLY A 474 20.31 18.59 -7.27
CA GLY A 474 19.60 17.46 -6.71
C GLY A 474 18.36 17.09 -7.52
N TRP A 475 17.41 16.42 -6.89
CA TRP A 475 16.24 15.90 -7.58
C TRP A 475 14.93 16.20 -6.85
N THR A 476 13.87 16.32 -7.64
CA THR A 476 12.50 16.36 -7.14
C THR A 476 11.55 15.60 -8.09
N ALA A 477 10.31 15.46 -7.67
CA ALA A 477 9.21 14.95 -8.46
C ALA A 477 7.97 15.82 -8.21
N SER A 478 6.97 15.71 -9.08
CA SER A 478 5.68 16.37 -8.93
C SER A 478 4.61 15.40 -8.42
N ILE A 479 3.34 15.80 -8.50
CA ILE A 479 2.22 15.08 -7.88
C ILE A 479 2.00 13.68 -8.42
N SER A 480 2.14 13.48 -9.72
CA SER A 480 1.88 12.20 -10.39
C SER A 480 3.16 11.51 -10.81
N GLY A 481 3.25 10.21 -10.54
CA GLY A 481 4.36 9.35 -10.93
C GLY A 481 3.88 8.13 -11.70
N ASN A 482 4.73 7.61 -12.58
CA ASN A 482 4.53 6.37 -13.32
C ASN A 482 5.78 5.49 -13.29
N ILE A 483 5.73 4.33 -13.91
CA ILE A 483 6.86 3.39 -13.92
C ILE A 483 8.04 3.82 -14.80
N PHE A 484 7.88 4.87 -15.59
CA PHE A 484 8.87 5.36 -16.55
C PHE A 484 9.65 6.58 -16.02
N GLY A 485 9.66 6.80 -14.71
CA GLY A 485 10.42 7.90 -14.09
C GLY A 485 9.83 9.29 -14.37
N PHE A 486 8.53 9.42 -14.51
CA PHE A 486 7.88 10.72 -14.70
C PHE A 486 7.97 11.57 -13.43
N THR A 487 8.49 12.79 -13.55
CA THR A 487 8.72 13.71 -12.42
C THR A 487 8.23 15.13 -12.68
N SER A 488 7.76 15.42 -13.89
CA SER A 488 7.25 16.73 -14.30
C SER A 488 5.86 17.01 -13.66
N PRO A 489 5.46 18.28 -13.48
CA PRO A 489 4.06 18.62 -13.39
C PRO A 489 3.29 18.23 -14.67
N LEU A 490 1.98 18.11 -14.58
CA LEU A 490 1.09 17.87 -15.73
C LEU A 490 0.68 19.19 -16.38
N THR A 491 -0.06 19.14 -17.51
CA THR A 491 -0.42 20.36 -18.27
C THR A 491 -1.40 21.30 -17.58
N ASP A 492 -2.09 20.85 -16.54
CA ASP A 492 -3.11 21.64 -15.83
C ASP A 492 -2.52 22.90 -15.18
N GLU A 493 -3.18 24.03 -15.38
CA GLU A 493 -2.82 25.34 -14.78
C GLU A 493 -3.31 25.50 -13.33
N ASN A 494 -4.11 24.58 -12.81
CA ASN A 494 -4.53 24.60 -11.42
C ASN A 494 -3.38 24.14 -10.51
N MET A 495 -2.62 25.10 -10.02
CA MET A 495 -1.43 24.85 -9.20
C MET A 495 -1.76 24.31 -7.83
N SER A 496 -2.99 24.46 -7.33
CA SER A 496 -3.36 23.96 -6.00
C SER A 496 -3.17 22.44 -5.89
N TRP A 497 -3.40 21.69 -6.97
CA TRP A 497 -3.17 20.26 -7.01
C TRP A 497 -1.92 19.89 -7.84
N ASN A 498 -1.64 20.58 -8.95
CA ASN A 498 -0.58 20.17 -9.90
C ASN A 498 0.83 20.57 -9.46
N PHE A 499 0.98 21.65 -8.67
CA PHE A 499 2.28 22.13 -8.23
C PHE A 499 2.69 21.59 -6.87
N ASN A 500 3.48 20.54 -6.85
CA ASN A 500 4.00 19.94 -5.62
C ASN A 500 5.51 19.63 -5.72
N PRO A 501 6.38 20.66 -5.58
CA PRO A 501 7.83 20.45 -5.62
C PRO A 501 8.38 19.64 -4.44
N MET A 502 7.57 19.39 -3.41
CA MET A 502 7.96 18.62 -2.24
C MET A 502 7.66 17.12 -2.36
N ALA A 503 7.08 16.65 -3.46
CA ALA A 503 6.83 15.22 -3.66
C ALA A 503 8.12 14.38 -3.60
N GLY A 504 9.19 14.82 -4.28
CA GLY A 504 10.50 14.15 -4.22
C GLY A 504 11.09 14.15 -2.79
N PRO A 505 11.24 15.30 -2.13
CA PRO A 505 11.69 15.37 -0.74
C PRO A 505 10.86 14.53 0.23
N TRP A 506 9.53 14.51 0.11
CA TRP A 506 8.69 13.66 0.95
C TRP A 506 8.96 12.17 0.70
N LEU A 507 9.05 11.75 -0.55
CA LEU A 507 9.44 10.37 -0.88
C LEU A 507 10.81 10.01 -0.28
N ALA A 508 11.78 10.91 -0.33
CA ALA A 508 13.12 10.69 0.22
C ALA A 508 13.13 10.49 1.75
N THR A 509 12.11 10.98 2.48
CA THR A 509 12.03 10.74 3.94
C THR A 509 11.83 9.26 4.28
N HIS A 510 11.19 8.46 3.40
CA HIS A 510 11.03 7.02 3.59
C HIS A 510 12.36 6.26 3.56
N ILE A 511 13.37 6.80 2.89
CA ILE A 511 14.72 6.22 2.85
C ILE A 511 15.37 6.31 4.25
N TRP A 512 15.24 7.47 4.91
CA TRP A 512 15.70 7.64 6.28
C TRP A 512 14.89 6.80 7.26
N GLU A 513 13.57 6.75 7.09
CA GLU A 513 12.69 5.94 7.93
C GLU A 513 13.10 4.46 7.89
N TYR A 514 13.36 3.90 6.71
CA TYR A 514 13.84 2.53 6.57
C TYR A 514 15.13 2.30 7.36
N TYR A 515 16.12 3.20 7.24
CA TYR A 515 17.35 3.12 8.03
C TYR A 515 17.08 3.25 9.52
N ASP A 516 16.23 4.15 9.94
CA ASP A 516 15.94 4.43 11.33
C ASP A 516 15.29 3.21 12.04
N TYR A 517 14.46 2.45 11.31
CA TYR A 517 13.90 1.19 11.79
C TYR A 517 14.88 0.01 11.71
N THR A 518 15.76 -0.06 10.71
CA THR A 518 16.61 -1.24 10.46
C THR A 518 18.02 -1.09 11.01
N ARG A 519 18.54 0.13 11.17
CA ARG A 519 19.93 0.44 11.47
C ARG A 519 20.92 -0.20 10.48
N ASP A 520 20.48 -0.46 9.24
CA ASP A 520 21.32 -1.02 8.20
C ASP A 520 22.25 0.04 7.59
N LYS A 521 23.46 0.15 8.18
CA LYS A 521 24.49 1.08 7.72
C LYS A 521 24.98 0.78 6.31
N LYS A 522 24.91 -0.47 5.86
CA LYS A 522 25.32 -0.84 4.51
C LYS A 522 24.31 -0.25 3.52
N PHE A 523 23.01 -0.45 3.76
CA PHE A 523 21.96 0.18 2.98
C PHE A 523 22.12 1.70 2.93
N LEU A 524 22.28 2.34 4.09
CA LEU A 524 22.42 3.80 4.15
C LEU A 524 23.60 4.28 3.32
N LYS A 525 24.75 3.60 3.40
CA LYS A 525 25.97 3.98 2.68
C LYS A 525 25.87 3.74 1.16
N GLU A 526 25.33 2.59 0.74
CA GLU A 526 25.40 2.13 -0.66
C GLU A 526 24.19 2.60 -1.48
N VAL A 527 23.05 2.89 -0.84
CA VAL A 527 21.79 3.23 -1.52
C VAL A 527 21.19 4.52 -0.96
N GLY A 528 21.01 4.62 0.35
CA GLY A 528 20.12 5.62 0.96
C GLY A 528 20.70 7.02 0.99
N TYR A 529 22.00 7.17 1.30
CA TYR A 529 22.57 8.48 1.60
C TYR A 529 22.53 9.47 0.43
N ASP A 530 22.89 9.01 -0.77
CA ASP A 530 22.90 9.89 -1.96
C ASP A 530 21.48 10.34 -2.34
N LEU A 531 20.47 9.49 -2.14
CA LEU A 531 19.06 9.83 -2.37
C LEU A 531 18.62 10.95 -1.42
N ILE A 532 18.92 10.83 -0.13
CA ILE A 532 18.58 11.82 0.90
C ILE A 532 19.35 13.11 0.68
N LYS A 533 20.67 13.03 0.50
CA LYS A 533 21.56 14.19 0.29
C LYS A 533 21.16 15.00 -0.92
N SER A 534 20.92 14.33 -2.04
CA SER A 534 20.56 14.96 -3.30
C SER A 534 19.21 15.69 -3.20
N SER A 535 18.22 15.07 -2.55
CA SER A 535 16.92 15.69 -2.29
C SER A 535 17.02 16.88 -1.29
N ALA A 536 17.87 16.77 -0.26
CA ALA A 536 18.14 17.87 0.68
C ALA A 536 18.79 19.07 -0.02
N ASN A 537 19.70 18.81 -0.98
CA ASN A 537 20.32 19.87 -1.79
C ASN A 537 19.28 20.57 -2.68
N PHE A 538 18.34 19.80 -3.28
CA PHE A 538 17.21 20.41 -3.98
C PHE A 538 16.40 21.32 -3.05
N ALA A 539 16.05 20.87 -1.87
CA ALA A 539 15.27 21.64 -0.91
C ALA A 539 15.97 22.97 -0.53
N VAL A 540 17.30 22.95 -0.35
CA VAL A 540 18.09 24.15 -0.07
C VAL A 540 18.05 25.14 -1.25
N ASP A 541 18.28 24.65 -2.47
CA ASP A 541 18.39 25.52 -3.65
C ASP A 541 17.01 26.05 -4.11
N TYR A 542 15.92 25.31 -3.85
CA TYR A 542 14.55 25.74 -4.11
C TYR A 542 14.12 26.92 -3.23
N LEU A 543 14.59 26.97 -1.98
CA LEU A 543 14.22 28.02 -1.06
C LEU A 543 14.66 29.42 -1.55
N TRP A 544 13.85 30.41 -1.25
CA TRP A 544 14.17 31.82 -1.45
C TRP A 544 14.82 32.38 -0.19
N HIS A 545 16.07 32.79 -0.31
CA HIS A 545 16.78 33.55 0.72
C HIS A 545 16.39 35.00 0.63
N LYS A 546 15.60 35.47 1.59
CA LYS A 546 15.09 36.84 1.63
C LYS A 546 16.15 37.84 2.10
N PRO A 547 16.00 39.14 1.78
CA PRO A 547 16.93 40.18 2.24
C PRO A 547 17.07 40.30 3.77
N ASP A 548 16.03 39.90 4.52
CA ASP A 548 16.02 39.86 5.98
C ASP A 548 16.83 38.68 6.58
N GLY A 549 17.42 37.86 5.73
CA GLY A 549 18.20 36.69 6.12
C GLY A 549 17.38 35.42 6.37
N THR A 550 16.05 35.44 6.22
CA THR A 550 15.19 34.24 6.36
C THR A 550 15.13 33.44 5.05
N TYR A 551 14.83 32.16 5.18
CA TYR A 551 14.53 31.25 4.07
C TYR A 551 13.04 30.94 4.04
N THR A 552 12.42 31.05 2.87
CA THR A 552 11.03 30.69 2.64
C THR A 552 10.87 30.00 1.28
N ALA A 553 9.73 29.36 1.03
CA ALA A 553 9.44 28.68 -0.22
C ALA A 553 8.53 29.55 -1.12
N ALA A 554 9.03 29.97 -2.28
CA ALA A 554 8.25 30.78 -3.22
C ALA A 554 8.63 30.51 -4.68
N PRO A 555 7.65 30.15 -5.55
CA PRO A 555 6.24 29.86 -5.25
C PRO A 555 6.05 28.56 -4.47
N SER A 556 4.97 28.43 -3.72
CA SER A 556 4.61 27.24 -2.96
C SER A 556 3.09 27.04 -2.92
N THR A 557 2.64 25.83 -2.57
CA THR A 557 1.22 25.47 -2.44
C THR A 557 1.03 24.55 -1.24
N SER A 558 -0.21 24.45 -0.77
CA SER A 558 -0.65 23.39 0.13
C SER A 558 -1.73 22.57 -0.60
N PRO A 559 -1.39 21.39 -1.08
CA PRO A 559 -2.35 20.57 -1.85
C PRO A 559 -3.62 20.25 -1.07
N GLU A 560 -4.78 20.26 -1.69
CA GLU A 560 -5.10 20.52 -3.10
C GLU A 560 -6.09 21.70 -3.20
N HIS A 561 -5.88 22.77 -2.48
CA HIS A 561 -6.72 23.96 -2.48
C HIS A 561 -5.90 25.22 -2.17
N GLY A 562 -6.58 26.39 -2.18
CA GLY A 562 -5.99 27.67 -1.86
C GLY A 562 -5.05 28.24 -2.93
N PRO A 563 -4.40 29.36 -2.63
CA PRO A 563 -3.60 30.12 -3.60
C PRO A 563 -2.19 29.54 -3.79
N VAL A 564 -1.50 30.01 -4.81
CA VAL A 564 -0.03 29.96 -4.86
C VAL A 564 0.50 30.95 -3.82
N ASP A 565 1.41 30.51 -2.97
CA ASP A 565 1.87 31.24 -1.79
C ASP A 565 3.40 31.44 -1.78
N GLN A 566 3.88 32.29 -0.88
CA GLN A 566 5.30 32.55 -0.65
C GLN A 566 5.82 31.89 0.65
N GLY A 567 5.20 30.81 1.09
CA GLY A 567 5.62 30.15 2.32
C GLY A 567 4.58 29.21 2.92
N ALA A 568 3.96 28.37 2.09
CA ALA A 568 3.01 27.33 2.57
C ALA A 568 3.67 26.43 3.62
N THR A 569 3.00 26.25 4.75
CA THR A 569 3.51 25.52 5.93
C THR A 569 3.86 24.07 5.59
N PHE A 570 3.10 23.43 4.71
CA PHE A 570 3.42 22.09 4.19
C PHE A 570 4.84 22.01 3.63
N VAL A 571 5.20 22.96 2.78
CA VAL A 571 6.52 22.97 2.13
C VAL A 571 7.62 23.14 3.15
N HIS A 572 7.47 24.05 4.09
CA HIS A 572 8.45 24.25 5.17
C HIS A 572 8.57 23.03 6.07
N ALA A 573 7.46 22.33 6.34
CA ALA A 573 7.47 21.11 7.15
C ALA A 573 8.26 19.98 6.48
N VAL A 574 8.07 19.76 5.18
CA VAL A 574 8.85 18.78 4.41
C VAL A 574 10.32 19.16 4.31
N VAL A 575 10.64 20.44 4.06
CA VAL A 575 12.03 20.94 4.06
C VAL A 575 12.70 20.68 5.40
N ARG A 576 12.03 20.95 6.53
CA ARG A 576 12.59 20.66 7.86
C ARG A 576 12.93 19.18 8.00
N GLU A 577 11.99 18.32 7.62
CA GLU A 577 12.15 16.87 7.75
C GLU A 577 13.32 16.35 6.92
N ILE A 578 13.40 16.70 5.63
CA ILE A 578 14.46 16.18 4.76
C ILE A 578 15.84 16.70 5.16
N LEU A 579 15.94 17.94 5.64
CA LEU A 579 17.21 18.48 6.14
C LEU A 579 17.65 17.82 7.45
N LEU A 580 16.73 17.53 8.37
CA LEU A 580 17.01 16.77 9.59
C LEU A 580 17.49 15.36 9.23
N ASN A 581 16.82 14.70 8.31
CA ASN A 581 17.18 13.35 7.86
C ASN A 581 18.58 13.35 7.21
N ALA A 582 18.92 14.35 6.38
CA ALA A 582 20.24 14.48 5.78
C ALA A 582 21.34 14.73 6.82
N ILE A 583 21.06 15.57 7.82
CA ILE A 583 21.98 15.83 8.94
C ILE A 583 22.27 14.55 9.71
N ASP A 584 21.24 13.79 10.04
CA ASP A 584 21.40 12.58 10.86
C ASP A 584 22.01 11.43 10.05
N ALA A 585 21.67 11.30 8.75
CA ALA A 585 22.34 10.36 7.84
C ALA A 585 23.83 10.66 7.69
N SER A 586 24.20 11.95 7.51
CA SER A 586 25.58 12.41 7.45
C SER A 586 26.35 12.12 8.75
N LYS A 587 25.72 12.29 9.92
CA LYS A 587 26.30 11.92 11.22
C LYS A 587 26.50 10.42 11.35
N ALA A 588 25.48 9.63 10.99
CA ALA A 588 25.51 8.16 11.07
C ALA A 588 26.66 7.55 10.25
N LEU A 589 26.99 8.17 9.11
CA LEU A 589 28.08 7.75 8.24
C LEU A 589 29.40 8.47 8.52
N GLY A 590 29.39 9.60 9.23
CA GLY A 590 30.59 10.42 9.50
C GLY A 590 31.10 11.20 8.27
N VAL A 591 30.22 11.58 7.34
CA VAL A 591 30.56 12.24 6.06
C VAL A 591 30.01 13.66 5.95
N ASP A 592 30.46 14.42 4.95
CA ASP A 592 29.87 15.68 4.48
C ASP A 592 29.64 16.75 5.56
N SER A 593 30.63 16.97 6.42
CA SER A 593 30.52 17.92 7.53
C SER A 593 30.27 19.39 7.06
N LYS A 594 30.71 19.74 5.84
CA LYS A 594 30.48 21.05 5.23
C LYS A 594 29.01 21.22 4.83
N ASP A 595 28.45 20.23 4.13
CA ASP A 595 27.03 20.25 3.70
C ASP A 595 26.12 20.23 4.94
N ARG A 596 26.48 19.45 5.97
CA ARG A 596 25.74 19.41 7.25
C ARG A 596 25.65 20.80 7.91
N LYS A 597 26.74 21.60 7.88
CA LYS A 597 26.73 22.98 8.39
C LYS A 597 25.79 23.87 7.58
N GLN A 598 25.73 23.70 6.27
CA GLN A 598 24.81 24.43 5.40
C GLN A 598 23.36 24.06 5.74
N TRP A 599 23.03 22.77 5.84
CA TRP A 599 21.67 22.31 6.20
C TRP A 599 21.24 22.83 7.59
N GLN A 600 22.15 22.81 8.57
CA GLN A 600 21.88 23.37 9.89
C GLN A 600 21.66 24.89 9.85
N TYR A 601 22.40 25.60 9.02
CA TYR A 601 22.22 27.04 8.84
C TYR A 601 20.86 27.38 8.23
N VAL A 602 20.46 26.67 7.15
CA VAL A 602 19.16 26.84 6.52
C VAL A 602 18.02 26.54 7.50
N LEU A 603 18.09 25.42 8.23
CA LEU A 603 17.09 25.07 9.25
C LEU A 603 16.89 26.16 10.30
N LYS A 604 18.00 26.78 10.75
CA LYS A 604 17.97 27.83 11.76
C LYS A 604 17.29 29.10 11.26
N HIS A 605 17.38 29.38 9.95
CA HIS A 605 16.87 30.60 9.33
C HIS A 605 15.58 30.36 8.51
N LEU A 606 15.07 29.14 8.48
CA LEU A 606 13.81 28.83 7.84
C LEU A 606 12.67 29.45 8.64
N VAL A 607 11.71 30.09 7.96
CA VAL A 607 10.52 30.71 8.56
C VAL A 607 9.87 29.72 9.55
N PRO A 608 9.62 30.13 10.80
CA PRO A 608 9.03 29.24 11.81
C PRO A 608 7.56 28.93 11.51
N TYR A 609 7.03 27.90 12.14
CA TYR A 609 5.60 27.69 12.20
C TYR A 609 4.91 28.89 12.86
N GLN A 610 3.71 29.24 12.38
CA GLN A 610 2.96 30.39 12.86
C GLN A 610 1.59 29.96 13.37
N ILE A 611 1.09 30.65 14.40
CA ILE A 611 -0.24 30.46 14.95
C ILE A 611 -1.10 31.64 14.52
N GLY A 612 -2.24 31.35 13.89
CA GLY A 612 -3.17 32.36 13.37
C GLY A 612 -4.19 32.84 14.37
N ARG A 613 -5.08 33.72 13.91
CA ARG A 613 -6.08 34.45 14.72
C ARG A 613 -7.10 33.55 15.43
N TYR A 614 -7.30 32.32 14.99
CA TYR A 614 -8.19 31.33 15.63
C TYR A 614 -7.45 30.40 16.58
N GLY A 615 -6.13 30.61 16.79
CA GLY A 615 -5.26 29.67 17.51
C GLY A 615 -4.85 28.44 16.69
N GLN A 616 -5.13 28.43 15.39
CA GLN A 616 -4.78 27.36 14.47
C GLN A 616 -3.32 27.47 14.01
N LEU A 617 -2.73 26.34 13.61
CA LEU A 617 -1.48 26.31 12.85
C LEU A 617 -1.76 26.86 11.45
N MET A 618 -1.16 27.99 11.08
CA MET A 618 -1.40 28.62 9.78
C MET A 618 -0.99 27.69 8.63
N GLU A 619 -1.85 27.53 7.66
CA GLU A 619 -1.55 26.77 6.43
C GLU A 619 -0.72 27.59 5.43
N TRP A 620 -0.94 28.90 5.39
CA TRP A 620 -0.35 29.85 4.43
C TRP A 620 0.60 30.84 5.10
N SER A 621 1.38 31.56 4.29
CA SER A 621 2.29 32.61 4.78
C SER A 621 1.55 33.81 5.41
N THR A 622 0.27 33.97 5.11
CA THR A 622 -0.64 34.95 5.69
C THR A 622 -1.84 34.27 6.31
N ASP A 623 -2.44 34.89 7.36
CA ASP A 623 -3.57 34.30 8.10
C ASP A 623 -4.89 34.45 7.33
N ILE A 624 -5.04 33.62 6.29
CA ILE A 624 -6.24 33.52 5.44
C ILE A 624 -7.05 32.26 5.71
N ASP A 625 -6.65 31.46 6.70
CA ASP A 625 -7.36 30.22 7.06
C ASP A 625 -8.83 30.49 7.40
N ASP A 626 -9.72 29.60 6.95
CA ASP A 626 -11.15 29.62 7.26
C ASP A 626 -11.47 28.51 8.25
N PRO A 627 -12.04 28.84 9.45
CA PRO A 627 -12.39 27.84 10.45
C PRO A 627 -13.53 26.92 10.01
N THR A 628 -14.22 27.23 8.92
CA THR A 628 -15.32 26.43 8.36
C THR A 628 -14.86 25.55 7.19
N ASP A 629 -13.56 25.59 6.85
CA ASP A 629 -13.01 24.79 5.76
C ASP A 629 -12.83 23.31 6.20
N GLU A 630 -13.66 22.43 5.66
CA GLU A 630 -13.62 20.98 5.85
C GLU A 630 -12.84 20.24 4.75
N HIS A 631 -11.91 20.92 4.09
CA HIS A 631 -11.14 20.29 3.00
C HIS A 631 -10.44 19.00 3.48
N ARG A 632 -10.45 17.99 2.61
CA ARG A 632 -9.94 16.64 2.94
C ARG A 632 -8.42 16.59 3.19
N HIS A 633 -7.63 17.49 2.59
CA HIS A 633 -6.19 17.58 2.80
C HIS A 633 -5.83 18.35 4.04
N VAL A 634 -4.80 17.87 4.75
CA VAL A 634 -4.22 18.47 5.95
C VAL A 634 -2.68 18.50 5.84
N ASN A 635 -2.18 18.83 4.65
CA ASN A 635 -0.75 18.76 4.31
C ASN A 635 0.12 19.64 5.24
N HIS A 636 -0.38 20.79 5.68
CA HIS A 636 0.32 21.66 6.63
C HIS A 636 0.55 21.04 8.01
N LEU A 637 -0.16 19.96 8.34
CA LEU A 637 0.06 19.14 9.52
C LEU A 637 1.10 18.01 9.30
N PHE A 638 1.82 18.02 8.17
CA PHE A 638 2.91 17.06 7.90
C PHE A 638 3.89 16.93 9.07
N GLY A 639 4.23 18.05 9.72
CA GLY A 639 5.16 18.05 10.84
C GLY A 639 4.67 17.28 12.07
N LEU A 640 3.34 17.06 12.23
CA LEU A 640 2.75 16.21 13.26
C LEU A 640 2.79 14.73 12.85
N HIS A 641 2.33 14.42 11.63
CA HIS A 641 2.42 13.09 11.02
C HIS A 641 2.43 13.21 9.48
N PRO A 642 3.34 12.54 8.76
CA PRO A 642 4.34 11.54 9.22
C PRO A 642 5.64 12.15 9.79
N GLY A 643 5.88 13.45 9.66
CA GLY A 643 7.03 14.13 10.24
C GLY A 643 7.10 14.03 11.77
N HIS A 644 8.09 14.70 12.35
CA HIS A 644 8.32 14.63 13.81
C HIS A 644 8.67 15.99 14.42
N THR A 645 8.40 17.08 13.70
CA THR A 645 8.73 18.43 14.15
C THR A 645 7.66 19.07 15.04
N LEU A 646 6.46 18.48 15.09
CA LEU A 646 5.37 18.84 16.00
C LEU A 646 5.06 17.67 16.94
N SER A 647 5.01 17.94 18.24
CA SER A 647 4.79 16.94 19.27
C SER A 647 4.19 17.53 20.54
N PRO A 648 3.20 16.86 21.17
CA PRO A 648 2.62 17.31 22.45
C PRO A 648 3.65 17.48 23.56
N ILE A 649 4.78 16.82 23.44
CA ILE A 649 5.84 16.78 24.45
C ILE A 649 6.93 17.84 24.18
N MET A 650 7.33 18.00 22.91
CA MET A 650 8.46 18.84 22.52
C MET A 650 8.03 20.24 22.09
N THR A 651 6.83 20.39 21.50
CA THR A 651 6.28 21.62 20.95
C THR A 651 4.79 21.78 21.30
N PRO A 652 4.42 21.79 22.60
CA PRO A 652 3.02 21.69 23.03
C PRO A 652 2.13 22.80 22.48
N GLU A 653 2.61 24.04 22.38
CA GLU A 653 1.85 25.18 21.85
C GLU A 653 1.52 25.01 20.36
N LEU A 654 2.50 24.67 19.53
CA LEU A 654 2.31 24.42 18.10
C LEU A 654 1.45 23.18 17.86
N THR A 655 1.56 22.19 18.73
CA THR A 655 0.75 20.98 18.65
C THR A 655 -0.70 21.23 19.04
N HIS A 656 -0.94 22.14 19.99
CA HIS A 656 -2.30 22.60 20.28
C HIS A 656 -2.89 23.33 19.06
N ALA A 657 -2.12 24.18 18.40
CA ALA A 657 -2.55 24.84 17.16
C ALA A 657 -2.86 23.87 16.03
N ALA A 658 -2.08 22.78 15.90
CA ALA A 658 -2.38 21.69 14.97
C ALA A 658 -3.69 20.94 15.32
N LYS A 659 -4.00 20.77 16.62
CA LYS A 659 -5.27 20.22 17.07
C LYS A 659 -6.46 21.09 16.66
N VAL A 660 -6.35 22.42 16.76
CA VAL A 660 -7.38 23.36 16.29
C VAL A 660 -7.71 23.16 14.81
N ILE A 661 -6.68 22.94 13.96
CA ILE A 661 -6.92 22.61 12.55
C ILE A 661 -7.72 21.32 12.39
N LEU A 662 -7.35 20.25 13.10
CA LEU A 662 -8.08 18.98 13.00
C LEU A 662 -9.54 19.10 13.44
N GLU A 663 -9.80 19.93 14.46
CA GLU A 663 -11.16 20.25 14.92
C GLU A 663 -11.96 21.03 13.85
N HIS A 664 -11.33 21.98 13.15
CA HIS A 664 -11.96 22.71 12.02
C HIS A 664 -12.20 21.80 10.81
N ARG A 665 -11.23 20.96 10.44
CA ARG A 665 -11.33 20.03 9.30
C ARG A 665 -12.33 18.89 9.54
N GLY A 666 -12.77 18.70 10.78
CA GLY A 666 -13.77 17.70 11.16
C GLY A 666 -13.33 16.25 10.95
N ASP A 667 -14.24 15.34 11.28
CA ASP A 667 -13.96 13.90 11.34
C ASP A 667 -14.49 13.12 10.13
N GLY A 668 -15.07 13.80 9.14
CA GLY A 668 -15.50 13.26 7.87
C GLY A 668 -14.41 13.41 6.83
N ALA A 669 -14.51 12.77 5.72
CA ALA A 669 -13.90 12.96 4.40
C ALA A 669 -13.77 11.61 3.66
N THR A 670 -12.85 11.55 2.68
CA THR A 670 -12.48 10.32 1.96
C THR A 670 -11.75 9.33 2.86
N GLY A 671 -11.66 8.07 2.47
CA GLY A 671 -11.03 7.03 3.28
C GLY A 671 -9.60 7.36 3.69
N TRP A 672 -8.73 7.73 2.74
CA TRP A 672 -7.35 8.09 3.06
C TRP A 672 -7.26 9.33 3.98
N SER A 673 -8.16 10.30 3.82
CA SER A 673 -8.18 11.49 4.67
C SER A 673 -8.51 11.14 6.12
N MET A 674 -9.51 10.28 6.34
CA MET A 674 -9.82 9.75 7.67
C MET A 674 -8.65 8.94 8.23
N GLY A 675 -7.98 8.13 7.38
CA GLY A 675 -6.75 7.42 7.73
C GLY A 675 -5.64 8.36 8.17
N TRP A 676 -5.42 9.48 7.48
CA TRP A 676 -4.40 10.46 7.88
C TRP A 676 -4.75 11.16 9.20
N LYS A 677 -5.98 11.66 9.32
CA LYS A 677 -6.47 12.29 10.56
C LYS A 677 -6.41 11.33 11.76
N LEU A 678 -6.70 10.04 11.56
CA LEU A 678 -6.51 9.00 12.57
C LEU A 678 -5.07 8.97 13.09
N ASN A 679 -4.08 8.95 12.22
CA ASN A 679 -2.66 8.99 12.60
C ASN A 679 -2.30 10.27 13.34
N GLN A 680 -2.83 11.42 12.90
CA GLN A 680 -2.58 12.71 13.55
C GLN A 680 -3.19 12.79 14.95
N TRP A 681 -4.43 12.32 15.14
CA TRP A 681 -5.03 12.23 16.47
C TRP A 681 -4.28 11.26 17.39
N ALA A 682 -3.77 10.16 16.86
CA ALA A 682 -2.89 9.26 17.62
C ALA A 682 -1.59 9.97 18.05
N ARG A 683 -0.98 10.81 17.17
CA ARG A 683 0.19 11.62 17.50
C ARG A 683 -0.11 12.74 18.50
N LEU A 684 -1.33 13.25 18.54
CA LEU A 684 -1.82 14.15 19.61
C LEU A 684 -2.04 13.42 20.94
N GLN A 685 -1.91 12.08 20.98
CA GLN A 685 -2.14 11.23 22.15
C GLN A 685 -3.61 11.25 22.61
N ASP A 686 -4.55 11.59 21.74
CA ASP A 686 -5.99 11.51 21.98
C ASP A 686 -6.54 10.19 21.42
N GLY A 687 -6.46 9.13 22.23
CA GLY A 687 -6.84 7.78 21.83
C GLY A 687 -8.33 7.64 21.53
N ASN A 688 -9.20 8.35 22.26
CA ASN A 688 -10.64 8.28 22.02
C ASN A 688 -11.04 8.96 20.71
N HIS A 689 -10.40 10.08 20.37
CA HIS A 689 -10.64 10.75 19.10
C HIS A 689 -10.05 9.94 17.93
N ALA A 690 -8.84 9.41 18.07
CA ALA A 690 -8.25 8.49 17.09
C ALA A 690 -9.17 7.28 16.84
N TYR A 691 -9.72 6.66 17.88
CA TYR A 691 -10.67 5.55 17.76
C TYR A 691 -11.98 5.95 17.08
N LYS A 692 -12.47 7.18 17.31
CA LYS A 692 -13.63 7.73 16.60
C LYS A 692 -13.36 7.81 15.08
N LEU A 693 -12.19 8.32 14.68
CA LEU A 693 -11.78 8.38 13.27
C LEU A 693 -11.67 6.97 12.66
N PHE A 694 -11.08 6.01 13.38
CA PHE A 694 -11.05 4.61 12.95
C PHE A 694 -12.46 4.05 12.75
N GLY A 695 -13.37 4.30 13.68
CA GLY A 695 -14.77 3.94 13.55
C GLY A 695 -15.46 4.59 12.33
N ASN A 696 -15.15 5.86 12.04
CA ASN A 696 -15.67 6.57 10.88
C ASN A 696 -15.11 5.97 9.58
N LEU A 697 -13.82 5.62 9.54
CA LEU A 697 -13.20 4.94 8.40
C LEU A 697 -13.90 3.62 8.08
N LEU A 698 -14.15 2.79 9.08
CA LEU A 698 -14.90 1.53 8.90
C LEU A 698 -16.35 1.76 8.46
N LYS A 699 -17.01 2.81 8.97
CA LYS A 699 -18.44 3.09 8.65
C LYS A 699 -18.61 3.69 7.27
N ASN A 700 -17.77 4.64 6.89
CA ASN A 700 -18.00 5.55 5.77
C ASN A 700 -16.97 5.40 4.64
N GLY A 701 -15.76 4.94 4.95
CA GLY A 701 -14.65 4.80 4.01
C GLY A 701 -14.32 3.34 3.66
N THR A 702 -15.16 2.36 3.99
CA THR A 702 -14.84 0.94 3.81
C THR A 702 -15.95 0.21 3.06
N LEU A 703 -15.57 -0.57 2.04
CA LEU A 703 -16.44 -1.41 1.22
C LEU A 703 -16.70 -2.76 1.91
N ASP A 704 -17.63 -3.56 1.39
CA ASP A 704 -18.06 -4.82 2.03
C ASP A 704 -16.97 -5.91 2.05
N ASN A 705 -16.00 -5.82 1.14
CA ASN A 705 -14.76 -6.62 1.14
C ASN A 705 -13.61 -6.01 1.96
N LEU A 706 -13.90 -4.98 2.75
CA LEU A 706 -12.98 -4.19 3.57
C LEU A 706 -11.96 -3.34 2.79
N TRP A 707 -12.05 -3.23 1.49
CA TRP A 707 -11.30 -2.22 0.76
C TRP A 707 -11.71 -0.81 1.18
N ASP A 708 -10.74 0.08 1.21
CA ASP A 708 -10.96 1.51 1.39
C ASP A 708 -11.59 2.15 0.13
N THR A 709 -12.29 3.26 0.32
CA THR A 709 -12.85 4.00 -0.82
C THR A 709 -12.73 5.51 -0.63
N HIS A 710 -12.39 6.17 -1.74
CA HIS A 710 -12.38 7.64 -1.82
C HIS A 710 -13.80 8.25 -1.85
N PRO A 711 -14.90 7.80 -2.59
CA PRO A 711 -15.08 6.81 -3.68
C PRO A 711 -14.58 7.29 -5.07
N PRO A 712 -14.23 6.41 -6.05
CA PRO A 712 -14.27 4.95 -5.96
C PRO A 712 -13.09 4.38 -5.16
N PHE A 713 -12.86 3.04 -5.22
CA PHE A 713 -11.79 2.33 -4.54
C PHE A 713 -10.42 3.00 -4.67
N GLN A 714 -9.80 3.26 -3.55
CA GLN A 714 -8.37 3.55 -3.35
C GLN A 714 -7.87 2.73 -2.17
N ILE A 715 -6.61 2.26 -2.21
CA ILE A 715 -6.10 1.33 -1.19
C ILE A 715 -5.44 2.02 0.00
N ASP A 716 -5.08 3.27 -0.14
CA ASP A 716 -4.26 4.03 0.80
C ASP A 716 -4.89 4.18 2.19
N GLY A 717 -6.22 4.33 2.28
CA GLY A 717 -6.91 4.37 3.56
C GLY A 717 -6.82 3.06 4.36
N ASN A 718 -6.71 1.90 3.69
CA ASN A 718 -6.43 0.63 4.38
C ASN A 718 -5.07 0.66 5.09
N PHE A 719 -4.04 1.16 4.41
CA PHE A 719 -2.69 1.29 4.98
C PHE A 719 -2.64 2.37 6.06
N GLY A 720 -3.29 3.52 5.82
CA GLY A 720 -3.43 4.60 6.79
C GLY A 720 -4.14 4.15 8.07
N GLY A 721 -5.18 3.33 7.96
CA GLY A 721 -5.88 2.74 9.09
C GLY A 721 -5.00 1.80 9.91
N THR A 722 -4.26 0.91 9.25
CA THR A 722 -3.30 0.01 9.91
C THR A 722 -2.17 0.78 10.61
N ALA A 723 -1.61 1.81 9.96
CA ALA A 723 -0.60 2.67 10.56
C ALA A 723 -1.15 3.44 11.76
N GLY A 724 -2.38 3.97 11.66
CA GLY A 724 -3.02 4.71 12.74
C GLY A 724 -3.26 3.88 13.99
N ILE A 725 -3.75 2.65 13.85
CA ILE A 725 -3.87 1.71 14.97
C ILE A 725 -2.48 1.44 15.60
N THR A 726 -1.45 1.30 14.76
CA THR A 726 -0.08 1.12 15.26
C THR A 726 0.39 2.35 16.05
N GLU A 727 0.15 3.58 15.55
CA GLU A 727 0.48 4.82 16.25
C GLU A 727 -0.30 4.99 17.57
N MET A 728 -1.49 4.44 17.68
CA MET A 728 -2.24 4.41 18.96
C MET A 728 -1.56 3.54 20.01
N LEU A 729 -0.87 2.47 19.59
CA LEU A 729 -0.27 1.46 20.47
C LEU A 729 1.24 1.68 20.70
N LEU A 730 1.97 2.18 19.72
CA LEU A 730 3.42 2.34 19.77
C LEU A 730 3.90 3.52 18.92
N GLN A 731 4.64 4.46 19.51
CA GLN A 731 5.30 5.54 18.79
C GLN A 731 6.81 5.56 19.10
N SER A 732 7.63 5.97 18.14
CA SER A 732 9.09 6.06 18.33
C SER A 732 9.76 7.23 17.59
N HIS A 733 9.00 8.22 17.17
CA HIS A 733 9.46 9.35 16.36
C HIS A 733 10.18 10.45 17.16
N MET A 734 10.04 10.50 18.47
CA MET A 734 10.58 11.56 19.35
C MET A 734 11.90 11.20 20.04
N GLY A 735 12.65 10.21 19.54
CA GLY A 735 13.92 9.76 20.16
C GLY A 735 13.74 8.84 21.36
N PHE A 736 12.52 8.43 21.66
CA PHE A 736 12.18 7.41 22.64
C PHE A 736 11.01 6.55 22.14
N ILE A 737 10.89 5.36 22.71
CA ILE A 737 9.79 4.41 22.42
C ILE A 737 8.67 4.68 23.41
N GLN A 738 7.53 5.14 22.94
CA GLN A 738 6.35 5.42 23.75
C GLN A 738 5.35 4.27 23.64
N LEU A 739 5.03 3.68 24.78
CA LEU A 739 4.10 2.56 24.90
C LEU A 739 2.68 3.09 25.15
N LEU A 740 1.70 2.61 24.39
CA LEU A 740 0.27 2.94 24.50
C LEU A 740 -0.01 4.46 24.56
N PRO A 741 0.59 5.26 23.63
CA PRO A 741 0.48 6.72 23.71
C PRO A 741 -0.98 7.23 23.53
N ALA A 742 -1.81 6.49 22.80
CA ALA A 742 -3.17 6.88 22.45
C ALA A 742 -4.14 5.68 22.55
N LEU A 743 -4.05 4.93 23.64
CA LEU A 743 -4.96 3.81 23.88
C LEU A 743 -6.38 4.34 24.16
N PRO A 744 -7.42 3.92 23.40
CA PRO A 744 -8.79 4.36 23.65
C PRO A 744 -9.44 3.62 24.83
N ASP A 745 -10.42 4.25 25.47
CA ASP A 745 -11.21 3.63 26.54
C ASP A 745 -11.95 2.36 26.09
N ALA A 746 -12.24 2.26 24.79
CA ALA A 746 -12.89 1.09 24.19
C ALA A 746 -12.04 -0.19 24.25
N TRP A 747 -10.70 -0.07 24.22
CA TRP A 747 -9.77 -1.20 24.28
C TRP A 747 -9.23 -1.40 25.69
N LYS A 748 -10.08 -1.92 26.57
CA LYS A 748 -9.76 -2.08 28.00
C LYS A 748 -8.66 -3.09 28.27
N GLU A 749 -8.58 -4.14 27.46
CA GLU A 749 -7.56 -5.16 27.53
C GLU A 749 -7.13 -5.60 26.12
N GLY A 750 -5.93 -6.11 26.02
CA GLY A 750 -5.45 -6.62 24.74
C GLY A 750 -3.95 -6.85 24.73
N SER A 751 -3.48 -7.26 23.57
CA SER A 751 -2.07 -7.43 23.29
C SER A 751 -1.74 -7.14 21.83
N VAL A 752 -0.55 -6.63 21.62
CA VAL A 752 0.06 -6.59 20.30
C VAL A 752 1.47 -7.15 20.39
N LYS A 753 1.85 -7.99 19.43
CA LYS A 753 3.15 -8.63 19.36
C LYS A 753 3.85 -8.28 18.06
N GLY A 754 5.18 -8.13 18.12
CA GLY A 754 6.06 -8.01 16.97
C GLY A 754 6.05 -6.65 16.28
N LEU A 755 5.51 -5.58 16.90
CA LEU A 755 5.64 -4.23 16.37
C LEU A 755 7.11 -3.78 16.38
N CYS A 756 7.51 -2.97 15.41
CA CYS A 756 8.85 -2.42 15.37
C CYS A 756 8.89 -0.95 15.81
N ALA A 757 9.99 -0.58 16.44
CA ALA A 757 10.32 0.80 16.80
C ALA A 757 11.68 1.20 16.22
N LYS A 758 11.86 2.50 16.01
CA LYS A 758 13.13 3.10 15.56
C LYS A 758 14.27 2.70 16.48
N GLY A 759 15.48 2.50 15.95
CA GLY A 759 16.61 1.90 16.67
C GLY A 759 16.68 0.37 16.53
N ASN A 760 15.87 -0.22 15.66
CA ASN A 760 15.76 -1.65 15.38
C ASN A 760 15.37 -2.46 16.63
N PHE A 761 14.26 -2.05 17.24
CA PHE A 761 13.62 -2.77 18.33
C PHE A 761 12.37 -3.48 17.84
N GLU A 762 12.08 -4.69 18.36
CA GLU A 762 10.81 -5.38 18.20
C GLU A 762 10.12 -5.43 19.57
N ILE A 763 8.82 -5.08 19.61
CA ILE A 763 8.11 -4.78 20.83
C ILE A 763 6.82 -5.59 20.89
N ASP A 764 6.64 -6.32 22.01
CA ASP A 764 5.34 -6.85 22.41
C ASP A 764 4.77 -6.01 23.54
N ILE A 765 3.48 -5.74 23.52
CA ILE A 765 2.78 -4.95 24.55
C ILE A 765 1.53 -5.71 24.99
N ILE A 766 1.34 -5.82 26.30
CA ILE A 766 0.11 -6.34 26.92
C ILE A 766 -0.45 -5.25 27.83
N TRP A 767 -1.74 -5.01 27.70
CA TRP A 767 -2.46 -4.08 28.59
C TRP A 767 -3.70 -4.72 29.18
N GLN A 768 -4.09 -4.24 30.34
CA GLN A 768 -5.26 -4.67 31.09
C GLN A 768 -5.86 -3.48 31.85
N ASP A 769 -7.18 -3.36 31.89
CA ASP A 769 -7.90 -2.23 32.49
C ASP A 769 -7.42 -0.86 31.99
N GLY A 770 -7.10 -0.77 30.67
CA GLY A 770 -6.60 0.46 30.03
C GLY A 770 -5.16 0.82 30.43
N LYS A 771 -4.40 -0.06 31.08
CA LYS A 771 -3.05 0.21 31.60
C LYS A 771 -2.04 -0.80 31.08
N LEU A 772 -0.80 -0.33 30.88
CA LEU A 772 0.32 -1.19 30.56
C LEU A 772 0.51 -2.26 31.65
N LYS A 773 0.39 -3.54 31.27
CA LYS A 773 0.68 -4.67 32.13
C LYS A 773 2.15 -5.09 31.99
N GLU A 774 2.60 -5.30 30.77
CA GLU A 774 3.99 -5.58 30.45
C GLU A 774 4.36 -5.21 29.03
N ALA A 775 5.63 -4.95 28.78
CA ALA A 775 6.23 -4.87 27.46
C ALA A 775 7.45 -5.78 27.37
N VAL A 776 7.59 -6.47 26.23
CA VAL A 776 8.77 -7.27 25.91
C VAL A 776 9.49 -6.62 24.74
N ILE A 777 10.79 -6.39 24.87
CA ILE A 777 11.61 -5.60 23.98
C ILE A 777 12.79 -6.43 23.50
N LEU A 778 12.81 -6.78 22.21
CA LEU A 778 13.95 -7.39 21.55
C LEU A 778 14.80 -6.29 20.92
N SER A 779 16.04 -6.16 21.35
CA SER A 779 17.02 -5.23 20.74
C SER A 779 17.77 -5.93 19.62
N LYS A 780 17.46 -5.62 18.35
CA LYS A 780 18.10 -6.25 17.19
C LYS A 780 19.45 -5.60 16.82
N ALA A 781 19.68 -4.33 17.20
CA ALA A 781 20.90 -3.59 16.89
C ALA A 781 21.81 -3.35 18.10
N GLY A 782 21.32 -3.42 19.35
CA GLY A 782 22.07 -3.11 20.56
C GLY A 782 22.09 -1.62 20.92
N GLU A 783 21.20 -0.82 20.33
CA GLU A 783 21.03 0.61 20.63
C GLU A 783 20.53 0.83 22.07
N PRO A 784 20.86 1.96 22.72
CA PRO A 784 20.24 2.32 23.99
C PRO A 784 18.71 2.39 23.85
N CYS A 785 18.00 1.80 24.79
CA CYS A 785 16.53 1.82 24.79
C CYS A 785 16.02 2.92 25.73
N ASN A 786 15.36 3.93 25.14
CA ASN A 786 14.69 5.00 25.85
C ASN A 786 13.18 4.72 25.84
N LEU A 787 12.59 4.37 26.96
CA LEU A 787 11.14 4.08 27.06
C LEU A 787 10.38 5.22 27.70
N ARG A 788 9.13 5.37 27.25
CA ARG A 788 8.14 6.24 27.88
C ARG A 788 6.77 5.53 27.95
N TYR A 789 6.09 5.69 29.08
CA TYR A 789 4.68 5.31 29.27
C TYR A 789 4.00 6.40 30.11
N GLY A 790 3.08 7.12 29.52
CA GLY A 790 2.55 8.34 30.14
C GLY A 790 3.70 9.32 30.47
N ASN A 791 3.82 9.68 31.74
CA ASN A 791 4.91 10.51 32.25
C ASN A 791 6.11 9.71 32.77
N LEU A 792 6.04 8.38 32.82
CA LEU A 792 7.13 7.52 33.28
C LEU A 792 8.17 7.35 32.17
N THR A 793 9.43 7.52 32.52
CA THR A 793 10.57 7.33 31.59
C THR A 793 11.56 6.33 32.16
N PHE A 794 12.19 5.55 31.27
CA PHE A 794 13.21 4.59 31.66
C PHE A 794 14.22 4.37 30.53
N THR A 795 15.49 4.64 30.80
CA THR A 795 16.58 4.44 29.84
C THR A 795 17.52 3.34 30.32
N PHE A 796 17.89 2.42 29.44
CA PHE A 796 18.85 1.37 29.75
C PHE A 796 19.66 0.97 28.51
N LYS A 797 20.87 0.47 28.76
CA LYS A 797 21.73 -0.11 27.71
C LYS A 797 21.18 -1.47 27.29
N THR A 798 21.21 -1.74 26.03
CA THR A 798 20.83 -3.03 25.47
C THR A 798 22.03 -3.74 24.84
N THR A 799 21.87 -5.01 24.56
CA THR A 799 22.82 -5.85 23.82
C THR A 799 22.11 -6.43 22.62
N LYS A 800 22.77 -6.40 21.47
CA LYS A 800 22.23 -6.96 20.24
C LYS A 800 21.73 -8.40 20.41
N GLY A 801 20.51 -8.67 19.98
CA GLY A 801 19.84 -9.98 20.03
C GLY A 801 19.31 -10.36 21.42
N LYS A 802 19.34 -9.44 22.40
CA LYS A 802 18.81 -9.71 23.75
C LYS A 802 17.41 -9.15 23.91
N THR A 803 16.61 -9.88 24.66
CA THR A 803 15.23 -9.53 25.03
C THR A 803 15.19 -9.00 26.46
N TYR A 804 14.33 -8.02 26.68
CA TYR A 804 14.13 -7.36 27.97
C TYR A 804 12.64 -7.26 28.26
N LYS A 805 12.25 -7.56 29.50
CA LYS A 805 10.88 -7.39 29.98
C LYS A 805 10.78 -6.17 30.87
N VAL A 806 9.75 -5.34 30.66
CA VAL A 806 9.51 -4.11 31.40
C VAL A 806 8.08 -4.09 31.90
N MET A 807 7.87 -3.65 33.13
CA MET A 807 6.57 -3.46 33.77
C MET A 807 6.54 -2.13 34.54
N VAL A 808 5.34 -1.72 34.96
CA VAL A 808 5.16 -0.63 35.91
C VAL A 808 5.09 -1.20 37.32
N GLU A 809 6.01 -0.81 38.18
CA GLU A 809 6.03 -1.15 39.61
C GLU A 809 6.29 0.10 40.43
N ASN A 810 5.45 0.34 41.43
CA ASN A 810 5.57 1.52 42.33
C ASN A 810 5.70 2.83 41.53
N GLU A 811 4.83 3.01 40.52
CA GLU A 811 4.81 4.20 39.63
C GLU A 811 6.12 4.45 38.86
N LYS A 812 6.89 3.41 38.58
CA LYS A 812 8.13 3.46 37.79
C LYS A 812 8.16 2.34 36.77
N LEU A 813 8.72 2.63 35.59
CA LEU A 813 9.09 1.59 34.64
C LEU A 813 10.33 0.85 35.19
N LYS A 814 10.27 -0.46 35.20
CA LYS A 814 11.38 -1.32 35.67
C LYS A 814 11.60 -2.51 34.75
N LYS A 815 12.87 -2.83 34.57
CA LYS A 815 13.27 -4.08 33.93
C LYS A 815 13.16 -5.22 34.95
N ILE A 816 12.50 -6.29 34.56
CA ILE A 816 12.33 -7.50 35.38
C ILE A 816 12.96 -8.70 34.67
N PRO A 817 13.28 -9.79 35.37
CA PRO A 817 13.70 -11.04 34.75
C PRO A 817 12.68 -11.54 33.73
N LEU A 818 13.16 -12.18 32.64
CA LEU A 818 12.31 -12.82 31.59
C LEU A 818 11.60 -14.03 32.17
#